data_65cdbd28c459aa20e4fed2da1b8cf81c
#
_entry.id   65cdbd28c459aa20e4fed2da1b8cf81c
#
_cell.length_a   1.000
_cell.length_b   1.000
_cell.length_c   1.000
_cell.angle_alpha   90.00
_cell.angle_beta   90.00
_cell.angle_gamma   90.00
#
_symmetry.space_group_name_H-M   'P 1'
#
loop_
_entity.id
_entity.type
_entity.pdbx_description
1 polymer ?
#
loop_
_entity_poly.entity_id
_entity_poly.type
_entity_poly.pdbx_seq_one_letter_code
_entity_poly.pdbx_strand_id
1 'polypeptide(L)'
;MSTKQKTAFADRKMLGRAIKDSFVKLSPKTQAKNPVMFLVFVAAILTSILWVVSLFGLKDAPSGYTLAIAVILWFTVLFANFAEAIAEGRGKAQADSLRASRKDVDAHKIPSVSQKDSVTVVPSALLKKGELVIVKAGEQIPADGEVIEGAASVDESAITGESAPVIREAGGDRSAVTGGTTVLSDWIVVRVTNEAGESFLDKMIAMVEGAARKKTPNEIALQIFLVALSIIFILVTVSLYTYSIFSAKLAGIENPTSVTTLVALLVCLAPTTIGALLSAIGIAGMSRLNQANVLAMSGRAIEAAGDVDILMLDKTGPITLGNRQASEFIPVDGVDIQELADAAQLSSLADETPEGRSVVVLAKEQFGIRGRSLQDKNMHFVPFTAVTRMSGVDFDGNEIRKGAADAMQSYVTHAGGMYSPDCDRVVKSIASKGGTPLVVAKNHKILGVIYLKDIIKQGVKEKFADLRKMGIKTIMITGDNPITAAAIAAEAGVDDFLAEATPEGKLAMIRDFQAKGHLVAMTGDGTNDAPALAQADVAVAMNSGTQAAKEAGNMVDLDSSPTKLIDIVRIGKQLLMTRGSLTTFSIANDVAKYFAIIPALFMGLYPGLSALNIMGLHSPQSAVLSAIIYNALIIIALIPLALKGVKYREVAAGKLLSRNLLVYGLGGLAAPFIFVKLIDVLLVFTGLV
;
A
#
# COMPACT_ATOMS: atom_id res chain seq x y z
N MET A 1 16.73 -8.53 -13.65
CA MET A 1 17.00 -7.55 -14.75
C MET A 1 16.08 -6.35 -14.56
N SER A 2 16.66 -5.19 -14.20
CA SER A 2 15.92 -3.95 -13.95
C SER A 2 15.34 -3.41 -15.25
N THR A 3 14.06 -3.61 -15.50
CA THR A 3 13.32 -2.89 -16.54
C THR A 3 13.22 -1.44 -16.11
N LYS A 4 13.98 -0.55 -16.75
CA LYS A 4 13.87 0.91 -16.58
C LYS A 4 12.39 1.28 -16.74
N GLN A 5 11.73 1.64 -15.65
CA GLN A 5 10.39 2.22 -15.67
C GLN A 5 10.41 3.44 -16.58
N LYS A 6 9.77 3.31 -17.74
CA LYS A 6 9.49 4.48 -18.59
C LYS A 6 8.68 5.46 -17.76
N THR A 7 9.18 6.67 -17.61
CA THR A 7 8.46 7.74 -16.92
C THR A 7 7.08 7.92 -17.58
N ALA A 8 6.04 8.20 -16.80
CA ALA A 8 4.65 8.30 -17.28
C ALA A 8 4.46 9.28 -18.45
N PHE A 9 5.39 10.21 -18.63
CA PHE A 9 5.44 11.12 -19.78
C PHE A 9 6.03 10.48 -21.06
N ALA A 10 6.53 9.25 -21.01
CA ALA A 10 7.14 8.58 -22.16
C ALA A 10 6.15 7.69 -22.95
N ASP A 11 4.95 7.42 -22.43
CA ASP A 11 3.93 6.65 -23.14
C ASP A 11 2.97 7.58 -23.91
N ARG A 12 3.21 7.67 -25.22
CA ARG A 12 2.41 8.51 -26.15
C ARG A 12 0.92 8.16 -26.14
N LYS A 13 0.55 6.88 -25.95
CA LYS A 13 -0.86 6.46 -25.92
C LYS A 13 -1.55 6.98 -24.65
N MET A 14 -0.88 6.90 -23.49
CA MET A 14 -1.40 7.43 -22.24
C MET A 14 -1.53 8.95 -22.28
N LEU A 15 -0.56 9.64 -22.87
CA LEU A 15 -0.60 11.09 -23.04
C LEU A 15 -1.77 11.54 -23.93
N GLY A 16 -1.98 10.86 -25.07
CA GLY A 16 -3.10 11.15 -25.97
C GLY A 16 -4.47 10.92 -25.32
N ARG A 17 -4.63 9.86 -24.53
CA ARG A 17 -5.86 9.61 -23.73
C ARG A 17 -6.07 10.72 -22.70
N ALA A 18 -5.03 11.10 -21.96
CA ALA A 18 -5.13 12.14 -20.93
C ALA A 18 -5.52 13.51 -21.53
N ILE A 19 -5.01 13.85 -22.71
CA ILE A 19 -5.43 15.06 -23.44
C ILE A 19 -6.94 14.98 -23.78
N LYS A 20 -7.40 13.86 -24.36
CA LYS A 20 -8.80 13.68 -24.69
C LYS A 20 -9.70 13.78 -23.43
N ASP A 21 -9.30 13.07 -22.36
CA ASP A 21 -10.05 13.04 -21.10
C ASP A 21 -10.11 14.44 -20.46
N SER A 22 -9.09 15.30 -20.63
CA SER A 22 -9.10 16.67 -20.11
C SER A 22 -10.22 17.53 -20.70
N PHE A 23 -10.55 17.32 -21.98
CA PHE A 23 -11.69 17.98 -22.64
C PHE A 23 -13.03 17.37 -22.20
N VAL A 24 -13.12 16.05 -22.08
CA VAL A 24 -14.35 15.37 -21.63
C VAL A 24 -14.73 15.83 -20.21
N LYS A 25 -13.73 16.07 -19.35
CA LYS A 25 -13.91 16.55 -17.99
C LYS A 25 -14.40 18.02 -17.88
N LEU A 26 -14.51 18.77 -18.97
CA LEU A 26 -15.06 20.13 -18.96
C LEU A 26 -16.56 20.20 -18.67
N SER A 27 -17.25 19.08 -18.52
CA SER A 27 -18.68 19.08 -18.17
C SER A 27 -18.92 19.76 -16.81
N PRO A 28 -19.95 20.61 -16.66
CA PRO A 28 -20.23 21.31 -15.40
C PRO A 28 -20.40 20.37 -14.19
N LYS A 29 -21.01 19.19 -14.41
CA LYS A 29 -21.17 18.17 -13.36
C LYS A 29 -19.85 17.63 -12.85
N THR A 30 -18.86 17.48 -13.72
CA THR A 30 -17.54 17.00 -13.35
C THR A 30 -16.76 18.11 -12.64
N GLN A 31 -16.80 19.33 -13.16
CA GLN A 31 -16.12 20.47 -12.57
C GLN A 31 -16.65 20.79 -11.16
N ALA A 32 -17.97 20.69 -10.93
CA ALA A 32 -18.59 20.92 -9.62
C ALA A 32 -18.10 19.98 -8.50
N LYS A 33 -17.46 18.85 -8.82
CA LYS A 33 -16.82 17.97 -7.83
C LYS A 33 -15.59 18.61 -7.15
N ASN A 34 -15.01 19.62 -7.80
CA ASN A 34 -13.88 20.41 -7.29
C ASN A 34 -14.28 21.89 -7.26
N PRO A 35 -14.71 22.43 -6.11
CA PRO A 35 -15.28 23.77 -6.00
C PRO A 35 -14.36 24.90 -6.48
N VAL A 36 -13.06 24.78 -6.21
CA VAL A 36 -12.07 25.79 -6.63
C VAL A 36 -11.91 25.78 -8.16
N MET A 37 -11.79 24.61 -8.76
CA MET A 37 -11.68 24.50 -10.23
C MET A 37 -12.98 24.85 -10.92
N PHE A 38 -14.14 24.61 -10.26
CA PHE A 38 -15.43 25.08 -10.74
C PHE A 38 -15.49 26.62 -10.79
N LEU A 39 -14.95 27.30 -9.77
CA LEU A 39 -14.83 28.76 -9.76
C LEU A 39 -14.00 29.26 -10.96
N VAL A 40 -12.85 28.62 -11.24
CA VAL A 40 -12.02 28.98 -12.41
C VAL A 40 -12.76 28.71 -13.73
N PHE A 41 -13.50 27.61 -13.81
CA PHE A 41 -14.32 27.26 -14.98
C PHE A 41 -15.40 28.31 -15.24
N VAL A 42 -16.13 28.75 -14.21
CA VAL A 42 -17.13 29.82 -14.31
C VAL A 42 -16.47 31.14 -14.70
N ALA A 43 -15.31 31.45 -14.13
CA ALA A 43 -14.52 32.62 -14.48
C ALA A 43 -14.08 32.62 -15.96
N ALA A 44 -13.65 31.45 -16.47
CA ALA A 44 -13.29 31.29 -17.88
C ALA A 44 -14.48 31.52 -18.82
N ILE A 45 -15.66 31.02 -18.49
CA ILE A 45 -16.90 31.26 -19.24
C ILE A 45 -17.24 32.75 -19.22
N LEU A 46 -17.27 33.38 -18.03
CA LEU A 46 -17.63 34.79 -17.87
C LEU A 46 -16.67 35.70 -18.65
N THR A 47 -15.36 35.47 -18.55
CA THR A 47 -14.37 36.28 -19.31
C THR A 47 -14.49 36.06 -20.81
N SER A 48 -14.85 34.86 -21.27
CA SER A 48 -15.12 34.57 -22.67
C SER A 48 -16.34 35.33 -23.16
N ILE A 49 -17.42 35.43 -22.36
CA ILE A 49 -18.61 36.23 -22.68
C ILE A 49 -18.24 37.70 -22.75
N LEU A 50 -17.50 38.22 -21.76
CA LEU A 50 -17.07 39.64 -21.76
C LEU A 50 -16.21 39.97 -22.98
N TRP A 51 -15.36 39.04 -23.41
CA TRP A 51 -14.58 39.20 -24.65
C TRP A 51 -15.48 39.28 -25.88
N VAL A 52 -16.43 38.35 -26.04
CA VAL A 52 -17.38 38.39 -27.17
C VAL A 52 -18.18 39.69 -27.15
N VAL A 53 -18.70 40.13 -26.01
CA VAL A 53 -19.43 41.40 -25.85
C VAL A 53 -18.56 42.60 -26.22
N SER A 54 -17.27 42.56 -25.93
CA SER A 54 -16.31 43.63 -26.28
C SER A 54 -16.16 43.82 -27.81
N LEU A 55 -16.40 42.76 -28.60
CA LEU A 55 -16.38 42.83 -30.07
C LEU A 55 -17.56 43.60 -30.63
N PHE A 56 -18.66 43.67 -29.88
CA PHE A 56 -19.86 44.46 -30.24
C PHE A 56 -19.82 45.91 -29.72
N GLY A 57 -18.66 46.37 -29.22
CA GLY A 57 -18.45 47.76 -28.81
C GLY A 57 -18.65 48.06 -27.33
N LEU A 58 -19.23 47.12 -26.55
CA LEU A 58 -19.36 47.25 -25.10
C LEU A 58 -18.11 46.76 -24.40
N LYS A 59 -17.14 47.64 -24.19
CA LYS A 59 -15.81 47.29 -23.63
C LYS A 59 -15.77 47.51 -22.11
N ASP A 60 -15.55 46.43 -21.34
CA ASP A 60 -15.24 46.48 -19.91
C ASP A 60 -13.72 46.70 -19.67
N ALA A 61 -12.91 46.12 -20.55
CA ALA A 61 -11.47 46.25 -20.59
C ALA A 61 -10.97 46.14 -22.05
N PRO A 62 -9.66 46.36 -22.34
CA PRO A 62 -9.11 46.14 -23.67
C PRO A 62 -9.37 44.69 -24.14
N SER A 63 -9.91 44.53 -25.37
CA SER A 63 -10.36 43.24 -25.89
C SER A 63 -9.22 42.19 -25.91
N GLY A 64 -7.99 42.61 -26.23
CA GLY A 64 -6.80 41.71 -26.19
C GLY A 64 -6.47 41.23 -24.79
N TYR A 65 -6.58 42.09 -23.79
CA TYR A 65 -6.39 41.74 -22.38
C TYR A 65 -7.45 40.73 -21.89
N THR A 66 -8.73 40.99 -22.19
CA THR A 66 -9.84 40.08 -21.82
C THR A 66 -9.69 38.73 -22.50
N LEU A 67 -9.28 38.69 -23.77
CA LEU A 67 -9.01 37.45 -24.48
C LEU A 67 -7.84 36.69 -23.85
N ALA A 68 -6.73 37.36 -23.52
CA ALA A 68 -5.58 36.74 -22.89
C ALA A 68 -5.96 36.07 -21.55
N ILE A 69 -6.73 36.75 -20.71
CA ILE A 69 -7.23 36.19 -19.46
C ILE A 69 -8.10 34.96 -19.73
N ALA A 70 -9.07 35.05 -20.64
CA ALA A 70 -9.96 33.93 -20.96
C ALA A 70 -9.17 32.70 -21.42
N VAL A 71 -8.21 32.87 -22.33
CA VAL A 71 -7.34 31.79 -22.84
C VAL A 71 -6.54 31.13 -21.71
N ILE A 72 -5.94 31.93 -20.81
CA ILE A 72 -5.13 31.40 -19.71
C ILE A 72 -6.02 30.68 -18.69
N LEU A 73 -7.22 31.16 -18.40
CA LEU A 73 -8.17 30.49 -17.51
C LEU A 73 -8.63 29.14 -18.09
N TRP A 74 -8.95 29.07 -19.37
CA TRP A 74 -9.26 27.79 -20.04
C TRP A 74 -8.08 26.84 -20.02
N PHE A 75 -6.88 27.36 -20.26
CA PHE A 75 -5.67 26.58 -20.18
C PHE A 75 -5.45 26.01 -18.76
N THR A 76 -5.69 26.81 -17.72
CA THR A 76 -5.59 26.39 -16.32
C THR A 76 -6.55 25.26 -16.00
N VAL A 77 -7.83 25.36 -16.43
CA VAL A 77 -8.83 24.30 -16.23
C VAL A 77 -8.44 23.03 -16.97
N LEU A 78 -8.04 23.15 -18.23
CA LEU A 78 -7.61 22.00 -19.04
C LEU A 78 -6.40 21.32 -18.44
N PHE A 79 -5.44 22.09 -17.94
CA PHE A 79 -4.23 21.51 -17.32
C PHE A 79 -4.51 20.82 -15.99
N ALA A 80 -5.42 21.36 -15.17
CA ALA A 80 -5.86 20.70 -13.95
C ALA A 80 -6.56 19.38 -14.26
N ASN A 81 -7.47 19.36 -15.24
CA ASN A 81 -8.10 18.14 -15.74
C ASN A 81 -7.11 17.15 -16.30
N PHE A 82 -6.09 17.61 -17.00
CA PHE A 82 -5.03 16.80 -17.55
C PHE A 82 -4.15 16.15 -16.48
N ALA A 83 -3.81 16.89 -15.40
CA ALA A 83 -3.08 16.36 -14.26
C ALA A 83 -3.84 15.20 -13.58
N GLU A 84 -5.14 15.38 -13.40
CA GLU A 84 -6.02 14.33 -12.86
C GLU A 84 -6.14 13.15 -13.83
N ALA A 85 -6.32 13.39 -15.13
CA ALA A 85 -6.41 12.34 -16.15
C ALA A 85 -5.12 11.51 -16.28
N ILE A 86 -3.93 12.10 -16.14
CA ILE A 86 -2.66 11.35 -16.09
C ILE A 86 -2.61 10.46 -14.85
N ALA A 87 -3.03 10.97 -13.69
CA ALA A 87 -3.04 10.19 -12.47
C ALA A 87 -4.00 8.98 -12.60
N GLU A 88 -5.21 9.18 -13.13
CA GLU A 88 -6.19 8.12 -13.41
C GLU A 88 -5.72 7.15 -14.50
N GLY A 89 -5.06 7.65 -15.54
CA GLY A 89 -4.60 6.85 -16.67
C GLY A 89 -3.63 5.73 -16.27
N ARG A 90 -2.84 5.94 -15.21
CA ARG A 90 -2.00 4.88 -14.63
C ARG A 90 -2.83 3.76 -14.01
N GLY A 91 -3.89 4.10 -13.29
CA GLY A 91 -4.83 3.13 -12.74
C GLY A 91 -5.56 2.37 -13.86
N LYS A 92 -6.09 3.08 -14.87
CA LYS A 92 -6.78 2.45 -16.01
C LYS A 92 -5.90 1.46 -16.77
N ALA A 93 -4.63 1.80 -17.02
CA ALA A 93 -3.70 0.90 -17.69
C ALA A 93 -3.46 -0.41 -16.91
N GLN A 94 -3.42 -0.33 -15.59
CA GLN A 94 -3.30 -1.49 -14.72
C GLN A 94 -4.61 -2.30 -14.69
N ALA A 95 -5.77 -1.65 -14.63
CA ALA A 95 -7.07 -2.28 -14.73
C ALA A 95 -7.27 -3.01 -16.08
N ASP A 96 -6.83 -2.40 -17.18
CA ASP A 96 -6.85 -3.02 -18.53
C ASP A 96 -5.98 -4.29 -18.56
N SER A 97 -4.81 -4.28 -17.89
CA SER A 97 -3.96 -5.46 -17.74
C SER A 97 -4.65 -6.58 -16.95
N LEU A 98 -5.30 -6.23 -15.83
CA LEU A 98 -6.06 -7.17 -15.02
C LEU A 98 -7.27 -7.74 -15.77
N ARG A 99 -7.98 -6.90 -16.55
CA ARG A 99 -9.07 -7.37 -17.43
C ARG A 99 -8.60 -8.33 -18.51
N ALA A 100 -7.42 -8.10 -19.08
CA ALA A 100 -6.84 -8.99 -20.08
C ALA A 100 -6.50 -10.38 -19.50
N SER A 101 -6.27 -10.47 -18.19
CA SER A 101 -6.08 -11.74 -17.47
C SER A 101 -7.40 -12.47 -17.19
N ARG A 102 -8.54 -11.77 -17.27
CA ARG A 102 -9.87 -12.38 -17.15
C ARG A 102 -10.25 -13.05 -18.46
N LYS A 103 -10.29 -14.37 -18.44
CA LYS A 103 -10.85 -15.17 -19.54
C LYS A 103 -12.10 -15.86 -19.01
N ASP A 104 -13.18 -15.83 -19.80
CA ASP A 104 -14.29 -16.73 -19.55
C ASP A 104 -13.80 -18.14 -19.85
N VAL A 105 -13.79 -18.98 -18.83
CA VAL A 105 -13.35 -20.38 -18.92
C VAL A 105 -14.52 -21.31 -18.67
N ASP A 106 -14.45 -22.50 -19.23
CA ASP A 106 -15.40 -23.56 -18.93
C ASP A 106 -15.15 -24.09 -17.52
N ALA A 107 -16.20 -24.13 -16.71
CA ALA A 107 -16.18 -24.63 -15.35
C ALA A 107 -16.77 -26.05 -15.30
N HIS A 108 -16.05 -26.95 -14.65
CA HIS A 108 -16.47 -28.34 -14.44
C HIS A 108 -17.27 -28.43 -13.15
N LYS A 109 -18.58 -28.14 -13.23
CA LYS A 109 -19.49 -28.17 -12.09
C LYS A 109 -19.83 -29.59 -11.70
N ILE A 110 -19.82 -29.90 -10.39
CA ILE A 110 -20.20 -31.19 -9.81
C ILE A 110 -21.38 -31.04 -8.83
N PRO A 111 -22.27 -32.01 -8.71
CA PRO A 111 -23.43 -31.92 -7.82
C PRO A 111 -23.03 -32.10 -6.34
N SER A 112 -22.00 -32.90 -6.05
CA SER A 112 -21.48 -33.13 -4.69
C SER A 112 -20.04 -33.64 -4.74
N VAL A 113 -19.35 -33.54 -3.62
CA VAL A 113 -17.96 -34.03 -3.45
C VAL A 113 -17.85 -35.55 -3.71
N SER A 114 -18.89 -36.31 -3.43
CA SER A 114 -18.95 -37.76 -3.68
C SER A 114 -19.19 -38.14 -5.14
N GLN A 115 -19.61 -37.21 -5.99
CA GLN A 115 -19.97 -37.44 -7.40
C GLN A 115 -19.10 -36.66 -8.36
N LYS A 116 -17.77 -36.82 -8.22
CA LYS A 116 -16.76 -36.07 -9.01
C LYS A 116 -16.80 -36.38 -10.51
N ASP A 117 -17.28 -37.55 -10.90
CA ASP A 117 -17.37 -38.00 -12.28
C ASP A 117 -18.60 -37.45 -13.03
N SER A 118 -19.59 -36.95 -12.28
CA SER A 118 -20.79 -36.29 -12.82
C SER A 118 -20.54 -34.81 -13.12
N VAL A 119 -19.69 -34.55 -14.10
CA VAL A 119 -19.30 -33.18 -14.45
C VAL A 119 -20.30 -32.58 -15.45
N THR A 120 -20.78 -31.38 -15.17
CA THR A 120 -21.52 -30.52 -16.08
C THR A 120 -20.65 -29.32 -16.44
N VAL A 121 -20.35 -29.14 -17.73
CA VAL A 121 -19.57 -27.99 -18.19
C VAL A 121 -20.48 -26.78 -18.31
N VAL A 122 -20.14 -25.70 -17.64
CA VAL A 122 -20.87 -24.42 -17.68
C VAL A 122 -19.86 -23.26 -17.83
N PRO A 123 -20.20 -22.15 -18.51
CA PRO A 123 -19.37 -20.97 -18.53
C PRO A 123 -19.16 -20.43 -17.11
N SER A 124 -17.94 -19.98 -16.77
CA SER A 124 -17.61 -19.43 -15.46
C SER A 124 -18.51 -18.26 -15.03
N ALA A 125 -18.98 -17.47 -15.99
CA ALA A 125 -19.90 -16.36 -15.77
C ALA A 125 -21.30 -16.77 -15.25
N LEU A 126 -21.67 -18.05 -15.34
CA LEU A 126 -22.96 -18.59 -14.89
C LEU A 126 -22.87 -19.28 -13.53
N LEU A 127 -21.68 -19.38 -12.95
CA LEU A 127 -21.50 -19.97 -11.63
C LEU A 127 -22.15 -19.11 -10.54
N LYS A 128 -22.76 -19.78 -9.57
CA LYS A 128 -23.41 -19.16 -8.41
C LYS A 128 -22.65 -19.49 -7.12
N LYS A 129 -22.76 -18.61 -6.15
CA LYS A 129 -22.24 -18.85 -4.81
C LYS A 129 -22.75 -20.16 -4.23
N GLY A 130 -21.86 -20.96 -3.67
CA GLY A 130 -22.15 -22.26 -3.06
C GLY A 130 -22.04 -23.45 -4.02
N GLU A 131 -21.93 -23.25 -5.32
CA GLU A 131 -21.74 -24.32 -6.30
C GLU A 131 -20.33 -24.92 -6.19
N LEU A 132 -20.24 -26.21 -6.55
CA LEU A 132 -18.99 -26.97 -6.49
C LEU A 132 -18.42 -27.16 -7.89
N VAL A 133 -17.14 -26.90 -8.03
CA VAL A 133 -16.40 -27.12 -9.29
C VAL A 133 -15.16 -27.96 -8.99
N ILE A 134 -14.86 -28.90 -9.89
CA ILE A 134 -13.58 -29.63 -9.87
C ILE A 134 -12.64 -28.96 -10.85
N VAL A 135 -11.39 -28.72 -10.43
CA VAL A 135 -10.34 -28.14 -11.28
C VAL A 135 -9.15 -29.06 -11.25
N LYS A 136 -8.66 -29.44 -12.44
CA LYS A 136 -7.55 -30.38 -12.63
C LYS A 136 -6.29 -29.65 -13.11
N ALA A 137 -5.15 -30.33 -13.03
CA ALA A 137 -3.88 -29.83 -13.55
C ALA A 137 -4.01 -29.33 -15.00
N GLY A 138 -3.50 -28.13 -15.27
CA GLY A 138 -3.59 -27.44 -16.55
C GLY A 138 -4.83 -26.58 -16.75
N GLU A 139 -5.82 -26.67 -15.86
CA GLU A 139 -7.06 -25.88 -15.94
C GLU A 139 -6.96 -24.60 -15.14
N GLN A 140 -7.71 -23.58 -15.56
CA GLN A 140 -7.85 -22.35 -14.80
C GLN A 140 -8.98 -22.48 -13.77
N ILE A 141 -8.79 -21.92 -12.58
CA ILE A 141 -9.83 -21.83 -11.56
C ILE A 141 -10.90 -20.84 -12.04
N PRO A 142 -12.16 -21.30 -12.19
CA PRO A 142 -13.18 -20.51 -12.91
C PRO A 142 -13.77 -19.36 -12.08
N ALA A 143 -13.73 -19.44 -10.76
CA ALA A 143 -14.26 -18.42 -9.85
C ALA A 143 -13.52 -18.44 -8.52
N ASP A 144 -13.64 -17.35 -7.76
CA ASP A 144 -13.13 -17.29 -6.39
C ASP A 144 -13.85 -18.32 -5.51
N GLY A 145 -13.11 -19.00 -4.67
CA GLY A 145 -13.68 -20.05 -3.86
C GLY A 145 -12.78 -20.54 -2.74
N GLU A 146 -13.28 -21.56 -2.08
CA GLU A 146 -12.59 -22.27 -1.02
C GLU A 146 -12.40 -23.74 -1.43
N VAL A 147 -11.17 -24.24 -1.31
CA VAL A 147 -10.87 -25.66 -1.54
C VAL A 147 -11.50 -26.46 -0.40
N ILE A 148 -12.41 -27.38 -0.76
CA ILE A 148 -13.10 -28.23 0.19
C ILE A 148 -12.60 -29.67 0.16
N GLU A 149 -11.90 -30.05 -0.92
CA GLU A 149 -11.24 -31.35 -1.05
C GLU A 149 -10.09 -31.28 -2.05
N GLY A 150 -9.04 -32.07 -1.79
CA GLY A 150 -7.83 -32.12 -2.60
C GLY A 150 -6.75 -31.15 -2.17
N ALA A 151 -5.61 -31.24 -2.85
CA ALA A 151 -4.48 -30.33 -2.70
C ALA A 151 -3.79 -30.21 -4.07
N ALA A 152 -3.41 -28.98 -4.44
CA ALA A 152 -2.80 -28.72 -5.74
C ALA A 152 -1.78 -27.57 -5.65
N SER A 153 -0.80 -27.60 -6.54
CA SER A 153 0.07 -26.46 -6.80
C SER A 153 -0.61 -25.51 -7.78
N VAL A 154 -0.73 -24.25 -7.44
CA VAL A 154 -1.46 -23.21 -8.22
C VAL A 154 -0.49 -22.10 -8.61
N ASP A 155 -0.50 -21.74 -9.88
CA ASP A 155 0.19 -20.56 -10.41
C ASP A 155 -0.73 -19.33 -10.27
N GLU A 156 -0.35 -18.44 -9.39
CA GLU A 156 -1.03 -17.18 -9.13
C GLU A 156 -0.32 -15.97 -9.78
N SER A 157 0.70 -16.20 -10.58
CA SER A 157 1.56 -15.16 -11.17
C SER A 157 0.79 -14.10 -11.98
N ALA A 158 -0.33 -14.48 -12.61
CA ALA A 158 -1.18 -13.57 -13.34
C ALA A 158 -1.83 -12.49 -12.45
N ILE A 159 -1.98 -12.76 -11.15
CA ILE A 159 -2.62 -11.86 -10.17
C ILE A 159 -1.57 -11.23 -9.25
N THR A 160 -0.64 -12.05 -8.72
CA THR A 160 0.37 -11.63 -7.74
C THR A 160 1.65 -11.09 -8.38
N GLY A 161 1.95 -11.50 -9.61
CA GLY A 161 3.23 -11.24 -10.26
C GLY A 161 4.36 -12.17 -9.79
N GLU A 162 4.11 -13.04 -8.80
CA GLU A 162 5.08 -14.00 -8.26
C GLU A 162 5.12 -15.27 -9.12
N SER A 163 6.31 -15.67 -9.56
CA SER A 163 6.49 -16.85 -10.40
C SER A 163 6.52 -18.18 -9.65
N ALA A 164 6.58 -18.14 -8.30
CA ALA A 164 6.61 -19.35 -7.50
C ALA A 164 5.19 -19.88 -7.27
N PRO A 165 4.93 -21.17 -7.61
CA PRO A 165 3.62 -21.76 -7.34
C PRO A 165 3.30 -21.85 -5.85
N VAL A 166 2.03 -21.70 -5.49
CA VAL A 166 1.51 -21.80 -4.13
C VAL A 166 0.74 -23.10 -3.96
N ILE A 167 0.92 -23.80 -2.85
CA ILE A 167 0.11 -24.98 -2.53
C ILE A 167 -1.22 -24.51 -1.95
N ARG A 168 -2.33 -24.99 -2.55
CA ARG A 168 -3.70 -24.80 -2.08
C ARG A 168 -4.28 -26.15 -1.69
N GLU A 169 -4.90 -26.23 -0.51
CA GLU A 169 -5.37 -27.49 0.08
C GLU A 169 -6.67 -27.31 0.85
N ALA A 170 -7.41 -28.38 1.03
CA ALA A 170 -8.65 -28.39 1.80
C ALA A 170 -8.39 -28.20 3.28
N GLY A 171 -9.11 -27.25 3.89
CA GLY A 171 -9.02 -26.95 5.32
C GLY A 171 -7.80 -26.07 5.66
N GLY A 172 -7.92 -25.31 6.76
CA GLY A 172 -6.87 -24.40 7.21
C GLY A 172 -6.74 -23.10 6.40
N ASP A 173 -5.60 -22.45 6.56
CA ASP A 173 -5.37 -21.08 6.07
C ASP A 173 -5.01 -21.04 4.56
N ARG A 174 -4.82 -22.19 3.91
CA ARG A 174 -4.44 -22.28 2.48
C ARG A 174 -5.60 -22.70 1.56
N SER A 175 -6.83 -22.68 2.07
CA SER A 175 -8.00 -23.14 1.32
C SER A 175 -8.56 -22.13 0.31
N ALA A 176 -8.27 -20.83 0.45
CA ALA A 176 -8.79 -19.82 -0.45
C ALA A 176 -8.09 -19.84 -1.81
N VAL A 177 -8.88 -19.81 -2.91
CA VAL A 177 -8.39 -19.74 -4.29
C VAL A 177 -9.04 -18.59 -5.03
N THR A 178 -8.33 -18.04 -6.02
CA THR A 178 -8.77 -16.88 -6.81
C THR A 178 -9.02 -17.29 -8.25
N GLY A 179 -10.15 -16.87 -8.80
CA GLY A 179 -10.51 -17.11 -10.20
C GLY A 179 -9.50 -16.51 -11.17
N GLY A 180 -9.19 -17.24 -12.24
CA GLY A 180 -8.19 -16.84 -13.25
C GLY A 180 -6.77 -17.35 -12.99
N THR A 181 -6.50 -17.98 -11.84
CA THR A 181 -5.23 -18.68 -11.54
C THR A 181 -5.23 -20.08 -12.13
N THR A 182 -4.06 -20.70 -12.32
CA THR A 182 -3.94 -21.98 -13.03
C THR A 182 -3.45 -23.08 -12.10
N VAL A 183 -4.15 -24.21 -12.07
CA VAL A 183 -3.71 -25.42 -11.35
C VAL A 183 -2.57 -26.08 -12.12
N LEU A 184 -1.41 -26.30 -11.50
CA LEU A 184 -0.24 -26.89 -12.14
C LEU A 184 -0.09 -28.39 -11.88
N SER A 185 -0.53 -28.86 -10.73
CA SER A 185 -0.46 -30.30 -10.38
C SER A 185 -1.74 -30.73 -9.67
N ASP A 186 -2.05 -32.01 -9.76
CA ASP A 186 -3.15 -32.65 -9.07
C ASP A 186 -4.54 -32.08 -9.40
N TRP A 187 -5.43 -32.04 -8.43
CA TRP A 187 -6.79 -31.53 -8.57
C TRP A 187 -7.32 -30.99 -7.23
N ILE A 188 -8.27 -30.08 -7.34
CA ILE A 188 -9.00 -29.52 -6.19
C ILE A 188 -10.49 -29.44 -6.48
N VAL A 189 -11.32 -29.60 -5.45
CA VAL A 189 -12.75 -29.27 -5.47
C VAL A 189 -12.91 -27.92 -4.77
N VAL A 190 -13.45 -26.97 -5.51
CA VAL A 190 -13.65 -25.60 -5.05
C VAL A 190 -15.13 -25.32 -4.84
N ARG A 191 -15.50 -24.78 -3.69
CA ARG A 191 -16.81 -24.18 -3.44
C ARG A 191 -16.75 -22.70 -3.80
N VAL A 192 -17.56 -22.27 -4.75
CA VAL A 192 -17.65 -20.87 -5.18
C VAL A 192 -18.14 -19.98 -4.03
N THR A 193 -17.43 -18.91 -3.72
CA THR A 193 -17.74 -17.99 -2.60
C THR A 193 -18.40 -16.70 -3.03
N ASN A 194 -18.23 -16.25 -4.27
CA ASN A 194 -18.70 -14.96 -4.77
C ASN A 194 -19.66 -15.15 -5.96
N GLU A 195 -20.58 -14.21 -6.14
CA GLU A 195 -21.40 -14.13 -7.37
C GLU A 195 -20.57 -13.59 -8.54
N ALA A 196 -21.05 -13.85 -9.77
CA ALA A 196 -20.42 -13.32 -10.97
C ALA A 196 -20.42 -11.77 -10.96
N GLY A 197 -19.26 -11.15 -11.17
CA GLY A 197 -19.06 -9.70 -11.09
C GLY A 197 -18.66 -9.19 -9.68
N GLU A 198 -18.62 -10.05 -8.68
CA GLU A 198 -18.17 -9.72 -7.31
C GLU A 198 -16.85 -10.41 -6.95
N SER A 199 -16.15 -10.94 -7.94
CA SER A 199 -14.87 -11.62 -7.73
C SER A 199 -13.83 -10.65 -7.13
N PHE A 200 -12.80 -11.22 -6.50
CA PHE A 200 -11.66 -10.46 -6.01
C PHE A 200 -11.02 -9.62 -7.14
N LEU A 201 -10.92 -10.20 -8.34
CA LEU A 201 -10.41 -9.52 -9.52
C LEU A 201 -11.34 -8.37 -9.96
N ASP A 202 -12.67 -8.54 -9.92
CA ASP A 202 -13.63 -7.48 -10.23
C ASP A 202 -13.54 -6.32 -9.22
N LYS A 203 -13.41 -6.64 -7.93
CA LYS A 203 -13.16 -5.65 -6.88
C LYS A 203 -11.84 -4.91 -7.10
N MET A 204 -10.77 -5.62 -7.46
CA MET A 204 -9.48 -5.01 -7.82
C MET A 204 -9.61 -4.04 -8.98
N ILE A 205 -10.25 -4.45 -10.08
CA ILE A 205 -10.46 -3.62 -11.26
C ILE A 205 -11.24 -2.35 -10.89
N ALA A 206 -12.36 -2.50 -10.17
CA ALA A 206 -13.19 -1.37 -9.74
C ALA A 206 -12.42 -0.37 -8.86
N MET A 207 -11.55 -0.85 -7.97
CA MET A 207 -10.74 0.01 -7.11
C MET A 207 -9.63 0.72 -7.89
N VAL A 208 -8.94 0.02 -8.77
CA VAL A 208 -7.88 0.57 -9.62
C VAL A 208 -8.44 1.62 -10.59
N GLU A 209 -9.66 1.45 -11.07
CA GLU A 209 -10.35 2.43 -11.92
C GLU A 209 -10.84 3.66 -11.16
N GLY A 210 -10.76 3.65 -9.84
CA GLY A 210 -11.20 4.76 -8.99
C GLY A 210 -12.72 4.95 -8.94
N ALA A 211 -13.51 4.03 -9.51
CA ALA A 211 -14.97 4.09 -9.53
C ALA A 211 -15.60 4.06 -8.13
N ALA A 212 -14.90 3.49 -7.14
CA ALA A 212 -15.36 3.35 -5.76
C ALA A 212 -14.62 4.25 -4.76
N ARG A 213 -13.77 5.18 -5.23
CA ARG A 213 -12.95 6.00 -4.32
C ARG A 213 -13.81 6.96 -3.49
N LYS A 214 -13.99 6.65 -2.22
CA LYS A 214 -14.50 7.59 -1.23
C LYS A 214 -13.37 8.57 -0.85
N LYS A 215 -13.70 9.88 -0.77
CA LYS A 215 -12.76 10.90 -0.27
C LYS A 215 -12.36 10.58 1.17
N THR A 216 -11.12 10.85 1.49
CA THR A 216 -10.60 10.66 2.85
C THR A 216 -11.08 11.78 3.78
N PRO A 217 -11.09 11.59 5.12
CA PRO A 217 -11.45 12.64 6.06
C PRO A 217 -10.62 13.92 5.88
N ASN A 218 -9.32 13.80 5.65
CA ASN A 218 -8.44 14.94 5.42
C ASN A 218 -8.73 15.63 4.08
N GLU A 219 -9.08 14.88 3.03
CA GLU A 219 -9.52 15.45 1.76
C GLU A 219 -10.84 16.24 1.91
N ILE A 220 -11.78 15.72 2.71
CA ILE A 220 -13.03 16.40 3.01
C ILE A 220 -12.77 17.67 3.81
N ALA A 221 -11.96 17.61 4.87
CA ALA A 221 -11.62 18.77 5.69
C ALA A 221 -10.94 19.88 4.86
N LEU A 222 -9.96 19.49 4.03
CA LEU A 222 -9.29 20.44 3.13
C LEU A 222 -10.26 21.01 2.09
N GLN A 223 -11.19 20.22 1.56
CA GLN A 223 -12.19 20.69 0.63
C GLN A 223 -13.15 21.70 1.28
N ILE A 224 -13.59 21.45 2.52
CA ILE A 224 -14.42 22.41 3.29
C ILE A 224 -13.66 23.73 3.46
N PHE A 225 -12.38 23.66 3.84
CA PHE A 225 -11.52 24.84 3.96
C PHE A 225 -11.41 25.62 2.64
N LEU A 226 -11.18 24.91 1.52
CA LEU A 226 -11.11 25.52 0.18
C LEU A 226 -12.43 26.18 -0.24
N VAL A 227 -13.57 25.57 0.08
CA VAL A 227 -14.90 26.15 -0.18
C VAL A 227 -15.10 27.43 0.64
N ALA A 228 -14.78 27.39 1.93
CA ALA A 228 -14.90 28.54 2.81
C ALA A 228 -14.04 29.72 2.31
N LEU A 229 -12.79 29.47 1.95
CA LEU A 229 -11.92 30.50 1.35
C LEU A 229 -12.48 31.03 0.03
N SER A 230 -13.01 30.17 -0.84
CA SER A 230 -13.59 30.60 -2.11
C SER A 230 -14.79 31.54 -1.91
N ILE A 231 -15.66 31.23 -0.93
CA ILE A 231 -16.80 32.10 -0.57
C ILE A 231 -16.30 33.45 -0.06
N ILE A 232 -15.30 33.46 0.83
CA ILE A 232 -14.71 34.69 1.37
C ILE A 232 -14.14 35.53 0.22
N PHE A 233 -13.41 34.94 -0.72
CA PHE A 233 -12.83 35.68 -1.83
C PHE A 233 -13.87 36.20 -2.82
N ILE A 234 -14.95 35.47 -3.05
CA ILE A 234 -16.08 35.98 -3.84
C ILE A 234 -16.69 37.23 -3.17
N LEU A 235 -16.96 37.15 -1.85
CA LEU A 235 -17.53 38.28 -1.11
C LEU A 235 -16.58 39.50 -1.13
N VAL A 236 -15.28 39.27 -0.90
CA VAL A 236 -14.25 40.33 -0.94
C VAL A 236 -14.20 40.95 -2.33
N THR A 237 -14.17 40.15 -3.41
CA THR A 237 -14.05 40.65 -4.78
C THR A 237 -15.29 41.48 -5.20
N VAL A 238 -16.50 41.00 -4.84
CA VAL A 238 -17.74 41.76 -5.08
C VAL A 238 -17.75 43.09 -4.31
N SER A 239 -17.30 43.07 -3.04
CA SER A 239 -17.17 44.27 -2.23
C SER A 239 -16.17 45.27 -2.81
N LEU A 240 -15.02 44.76 -3.29
CA LEU A 240 -13.96 45.58 -3.91
C LEU A 240 -14.49 46.34 -5.13
N TYR A 241 -15.38 45.75 -5.92
CA TYR A 241 -15.99 46.44 -7.08
C TYR A 241 -16.80 47.68 -6.66
N THR A 242 -17.68 47.52 -5.67
CA THR A 242 -18.47 48.59 -5.12
C THR A 242 -17.62 49.70 -4.48
N TYR A 243 -16.58 49.31 -3.71
CA TYR A 243 -15.62 50.25 -3.14
C TYR A 243 -14.79 50.97 -4.21
N SER A 244 -14.40 50.28 -5.28
CA SER A 244 -13.64 50.88 -6.39
C SER A 244 -14.49 51.97 -7.08
N ILE A 245 -15.77 51.70 -7.37
CA ILE A 245 -16.69 52.66 -7.97
C ILE A 245 -16.87 53.86 -7.05
N PHE A 246 -17.11 53.63 -5.75
CA PHE A 246 -17.30 54.69 -4.77
C PHE A 246 -16.06 55.60 -4.63
N SER A 247 -14.90 55.00 -4.53
CA SER A 247 -13.61 55.72 -4.41
C SER A 247 -13.27 56.50 -5.68
N ALA A 248 -13.53 55.94 -6.86
CA ALA A 248 -13.33 56.63 -8.12
C ALA A 248 -14.25 57.87 -8.25
N LYS A 249 -15.52 57.74 -7.84
CA LYS A 249 -16.44 58.88 -7.81
C LYS A 249 -15.99 59.99 -6.85
N LEU A 250 -15.48 59.60 -5.65
CA LEU A 250 -14.95 60.58 -4.69
C LEU A 250 -13.70 61.29 -5.22
N ALA A 251 -12.85 60.54 -5.92
CA ALA A 251 -11.60 61.06 -6.51
C ALA A 251 -11.84 61.86 -7.82
N GLY A 252 -13.07 61.84 -8.36
CA GLY A 252 -13.41 62.52 -9.63
C GLY A 252 -12.73 61.91 -10.86
N ILE A 253 -12.40 60.60 -10.80
CA ILE A 253 -11.79 59.86 -11.91
C ILE A 253 -12.69 58.72 -12.39
N GLU A 254 -12.47 58.24 -13.60
CA GLU A 254 -13.12 57.02 -14.08
C GLU A 254 -12.64 55.81 -13.25
N ASN A 255 -13.56 54.84 -13.02
CA ASN A 255 -13.21 53.65 -12.28
C ASN A 255 -12.11 52.81 -13.04
N PRO A 256 -10.88 52.71 -12.53
CA PRO A 256 -9.82 52.00 -13.21
C PRO A 256 -9.95 50.46 -13.13
N THR A 257 -10.94 49.97 -12.34
CA THR A 257 -11.06 48.52 -12.07
C THR A 257 -12.22 47.96 -12.89
N SER A 258 -11.88 47.10 -13.86
CA SER A 258 -12.87 46.42 -14.71
C SER A 258 -13.37 45.13 -14.06
N VAL A 259 -14.54 44.64 -14.49
CA VAL A 259 -15.07 43.34 -14.08
C VAL A 259 -14.12 42.21 -14.48
N THR A 260 -13.55 42.29 -15.71
CA THR A 260 -12.54 41.34 -16.20
C THR A 260 -11.35 41.23 -15.24
N THR A 261 -10.83 42.37 -14.76
CA THR A 261 -9.71 42.42 -13.81
C THR A 261 -10.09 41.84 -12.46
N LEU A 262 -11.29 42.08 -11.96
CA LEU A 262 -11.76 41.52 -10.69
C LEU A 262 -12.01 40.00 -10.75
N VAL A 263 -12.54 39.50 -11.86
CA VAL A 263 -12.70 38.05 -12.08
C VAL A 263 -11.32 37.37 -12.12
N ALA A 264 -10.38 38.02 -12.80
CA ALA A 264 -9.01 37.55 -12.84
C ALA A 264 -8.32 37.55 -11.45
N LEU A 265 -8.56 38.66 -10.69
CA LEU A 265 -8.08 38.76 -9.31
C LEU A 265 -8.67 37.66 -8.43
N LEU A 266 -9.98 37.40 -8.53
CA LEU A 266 -10.65 36.34 -7.79
C LEU A 266 -9.96 34.98 -8.01
N VAL A 267 -9.61 34.66 -9.26
CA VAL A 267 -8.89 33.40 -9.58
C VAL A 267 -7.46 33.42 -9.03
N CYS A 268 -6.78 34.56 -9.06
CA CYS A 268 -5.45 34.70 -8.47
C CYS A 268 -5.45 34.54 -6.95
N LEU A 269 -6.51 35.00 -6.27
CA LEU A 269 -6.67 34.89 -4.82
C LEU A 269 -7.12 33.48 -4.39
N ALA A 270 -7.93 32.80 -5.22
CA ALA A 270 -8.40 31.47 -4.93
C ALA A 270 -7.21 30.45 -4.85
N PRO A 271 -7.27 29.47 -3.94
CA PRO A 271 -6.20 28.48 -3.75
C PRO A 271 -6.22 27.43 -4.88
N THR A 272 -6.00 27.87 -6.11
CA THR A 272 -6.14 27.07 -7.33
C THR A 272 -5.09 25.97 -7.42
N THR A 273 -3.88 26.21 -6.91
CA THR A 273 -2.74 25.27 -6.97
C THR A 273 -3.07 23.97 -6.24
N ILE A 274 -3.48 24.05 -4.96
CA ILE A 274 -3.82 22.84 -4.21
C ILE A 274 -5.15 22.24 -4.71
N GLY A 275 -6.11 23.08 -5.10
CA GLY A 275 -7.38 22.63 -5.67
C GLY A 275 -7.18 21.77 -6.92
N ALA A 276 -6.25 22.13 -7.80
CA ALA A 276 -5.93 21.36 -9.00
C ALA A 276 -5.19 20.03 -8.71
N LEU A 277 -4.35 19.99 -7.68
CA LEU A 277 -3.45 18.85 -7.42
C LEU A 277 -3.98 17.86 -6.39
N LEU A 278 -4.98 18.23 -5.57
CA LEU A 278 -5.46 17.41 -4.45
C LEU A 278 -5.90 16.00 -4.90
N SER A 279 -6.72 15.91 -5.94
CA SER A 279 -7.17 14.63 -6.50
C SER A 279 -6.00 13.82 -7.06
N ALA A 280 -5.10 14.47 -7.78
CA ALA A 280 -3.93 13.82 -8.39
C ALA A 280 -2.99 13.21 -7.32
N ILE A 281 -2.78 13.89 -6.19
CA ILE A 281 -1.97 13.39 -5.07
C ILE A 281 -2.56 12.09 -4.51
N GLY A 282 -3.87 12.08 -4.25
CA GLY A 282 -4.53 10.90 -3.69
C GLY A 282 -4.52 9.70 -4.65
N ILE A 283 -4.78 9.92 -5.94
CA ILE A 283 -4.71 8.86 -6.96
C ILE A 283 -3.27 8.33 -7.11
N ALA A 284 -2.28 9.22 -7.09
CA ALA A 284 -0.87 8.82 -7.14
C ALA A 284 -0.45 7.98 -5.92
N GLY A 285 -1.01 8.24 -4.73
CA GLY A 285 -0.81 7.44 -3.53
C GLY A 285 -1.31 6.00 -3.70
N MET A 286 -2.54 5.83 -4.18
CA MET A 286 -3.09 4.51 -4.50
C MET A 286 -2.27 3.78 -5.57
N SER A 287 -1.88 4.47 -6.64
CA SER A 287 -1.05 3.88 -7.70
C SER A 287 0.29 3.36 -7.18
N ARG A 288 0.88 4.01 -6.17
CA ARG A 288 2.14 3.55 -5.55
C ARG A 288 1.96 2.29 -4.71
N LEU A 289 0.84 2.18 -3.97
CA LEU A 289 0.52 0.94 -3.25
C LEU A 289 0.29 -0.22 -4.22
N ASN A 290 -0.46 0.01 -5.30
CA ASN A 290 -0.67 -1.00 -6.33
C ASN A 290 0.65 -1.45 -6.97
N GLN A 291 1.59 -0.52 -7.24
CA GLN A 291 2.93 -0.86 -7.75
C GLN A 291 3.78 -1.63 -6.73
N ALA A 292 3.45 -1.53 -5.45
CA ALA A 292 4.04 -2.33 -4.38
C ALA A 292 3.25 -3.64 -4.15
N ASN A 293 2.37 -4.04 -5.07
CA ASN A 293 1.50 -5.22 -4.97
C ASN A 293 0.61 -5.21 -3.71
N VAL A 294 0.15 -4.03 -3.31
CA VAL A 294 -0.80 -3.87 -2.21
C VAL A 294 -2.07 -3.22 -2.72
N LEU A 295 -3.17 -3.90 -2.49
CA LEU A 295 -4.50 -3.42 -2.83
C LEU A 295 -5.13 -2.74 -1.62
N ALA A 296 -5.36 -1.42 -1.71
CA ALA A 296 -6.08 -0.69 -0.68
C ALA A 296 -7.57 -0.63 -1.01
N MET A 297 -8.41 -1.09 -0.09
CA MET A 297 -9.86 -1.12 -0.26
C MET A 297 -10.51 0.27 -0.11
N SER A 298 -9.76 1.25 0.43
CA SER A 298 -10.23 2.63 0.56
C SER A 298 -9.07 3.63 0.65
N GLY A 299 -9.30 4.86 0.19
CA GLY A 299 -8.34 5.96 0.38
C GLY A 299 -8.10 6.28 1.87
N ARG A 300 -9.09 6.03 2.74
CA ARG A 300 -8.96 6.20 4.19
C ARG A 300 -7.91 5.27 4.79
N ALA A 301 -7.84 4.02 4.35
CA ALA A 301 -6.84 3.08 4.81
C ALA A 301 -5.41 3.56 4.48
N ILE A 302 -5.23 4.20 3.32
CA ILE A 302 -3.92 4.75 2.91
C ILE A 302 -3.50 5.93 3.81
N GLU A 303 -4.43 6.80 4.16
CA GLU A 303 -4.15 7.90 5.10
C GLU A 303 -3.82 7.36 6.49
N ALA A 304 -4.66 6.44 7.00
CA ALA A 304 -4.42 5.81 8.29
C ALA A 304 -3.03 5.15 8.34
N ALA A 305 -2.60 4.51 7.24
CA ALA A 305 -1.26 3.91 7.16
C ALA A 305 -0.12 4.93 7.36
N GLY A 306 -0.33 6.19 6.97
CA GLY A 306 0.63 7.27 7.21
C GLY A 306 0.69 7.74 8.66
N ASP A 307 -0.39 7.61 9.40
CA ASP A 307 -0.53 8.06 10.79
C ASP A 307 -0.36 6.93 11.81
N VAL A 308 -0.17 5.68 11.37
CA VAL A 308 0.08 4.52 12.24
C VAL A 308 1.29 4.76 13.13
N ASP A 309 1.12 4.47 14.41
CA ASP A 309 2.17 4.50 15.43
C ASP A 309 2.35 3.18 16.18
N ILE A 310 1.41 2.23 16.04
CA ILE A 310 1.51 0.86 16.57
C ILE A 310 1.44 -0.14 15.41
N LEU A 311 2.41 -1.03 15.34
CA LEU A 311 2.51 -2.08 14.32
C LEU A 311 2.46 -3.45 14.99
N MET A 312 1.36 -4.18 14.80
CA MET A 312 1.17 -5.53 15.32
C MET A 312 1.48 -6.55 14.22
N LEU A 313 2.49 -7.37 14.44
CA LEU A 313 3.02 -8.34 13.48
C LEU A 313 2.93 -9.75 14.05
N ASP A 314 2.40 -10.69 13.28
CA ASP A 314 2.54 -12.09 13.65
C ASP A 314 4.03 -12.50 13.65
N LYS A 315 4.40 -13.44 14.51
CA LYS A 315 5.74 -14.01 14.56
C LYS A 315 6.09 -14.69 13.24
N THR A 316 5.17 -15.57 12.81
CA THR A 316 5.38 -16.47 11.67
C THR A 316 5.19 -15.74 10.36
N GLY A 317 6.22 -15.73 9.54
CA GLY A 317 6.22 -15.02 8.27
C GLY A 317 6.75 -13.59 8.36
N PRO A 318 6.20 -12.65 9.16
CA PRO A 318 6.74 -11.29 9.31
C PRO A 318 8.14 -11.24 9.91
N ILE A 319 8.37 -11.99 10.95
CA ILE A 319 9.62 -11.94 11.75
C ILE A 319 10.50 -13.14 11.47
N THR A 320 9.92 -14.34 11.42
CA THR A 320 10.63 -15.58 11.18
C THR A 320 10.36 -16.15 9.78
N LEU A 321 11.15 -17.11 9.34
CA LEU A 321 10.97 -17.79 8.04
C LEU A 321 9.71 -18.67 7.99
N GLY A 322 9.06 -18.91 9.14
CA GLY A 322 7.89 -19.76 9.26
C GLY A 322 8.19 -21.25 9.40
N ASN A 323 9.42 -21.67 9.12
CA ASN A 323 9.88 -23.03 9.25
C ASN A 323 10.94 -23.08 10.34
N ARG A 324 10.80 -24.04 11.26
CA ARG A 324 11.85 -24.33 12.23
C ARG A 324 13.03 -25.00 11.54
N GLN A 325 14.23 -24.58 11.88
CA GLN A 325 15.44 -25.14 11.31
C GLN A 325 16.32 -25.73 12.40
N ALA A 326 16.98 -26.83 12.07
CA ALA A 326 18.00 -27.43 12.94
C ALA A 326 19.17 -26.46 13.09
N SER A 327 19.50 -26.14 14.33
CA SER A 327 20.56 -25.19 14.67
C SER A 327 21.74 -25.88 15.38
N GLU A 328 21.46 -26.96 16.12
CA GLU A 328 22.51 -27.65 16.92
C GLU A 328 22.12 -29.10 17.17
N PHE A 329 23.14 -29.98 17.21
CA PHE A 329 23.04 -31.33 17.71
C PHE A 329 23.65 -31.39 19.11
N ILE A 330 22.87 -31.82 20.11
CA ILE A 330 23.27 -31.88 21.52
C ILE A 330 23.28 -33.35 21.95
N PRO A 331 24.45 -34.00 22.02
CA PRO A 331 24.55 -35.38 22.45
C PRO A 331 24.27 -35.52 23.95
N VAL A 332 23.75 -36.67 24.39
CA VAL A 332 23.69 -37.02 25.81
C VAL A 332 25.07 -37.51 26.29
N ASP A 333 25.26 -37.52 27.63
CA ASP A 333 26.54 -37.91 28.23
C ASP A 333 27.02 -39.26 27.70
N GLY A 334 28.28 -39.30 27.23
CA GLY A 334 28.95 -40.51 26.73
C GLY A 334 28.63 -40.86 25.25
N VAL A 335 27.92 -40.01 24.51
CA VAL A 335 27.66 -40.18 23.07
C VAL A 335 28.51 -39.21 22.27
N ASP A 336 29.14 -39.70 21.20
CA ASP A 336 29.87 -38.83 20.25
C ASP A 336 28.88 -38.02 19.42
N ILE A 337 29.15 -36.74 19.30
CA ILE A 337 28.33 -35.79 18.50
C ILE A 337 28.27 -36.21 17.02
N GLN A 338 29.34 -36.83 16.50
CA GLN A 338 29.39 -37.34 15.14
C GLN A 338 28.39 -38.52 14.95
N GLU A 339 28.25 -39.41 15.96
CA GLU A 339 27.28 -40.50 15.93
C GLU A 339 25.84 -39.94 15.94
N LEU A 340 25.57 -38.92 16.76
CA LEU A 340 24.27 -38.24 16.80
C LEU A 340 23.95 -37.60 15.46
N ALA A 341 24.90 -36.84 14.88
CA ALA A 341 24.69 -36.13 13.61
C ALA A 341 24.44 -37.12 12.45
N ASP A 342 25.15 -38.28 12.45
CA ASP A 342 24.98 -39.34 11.46
C ASP A 342 23.57 -39.97 11.56
N ALA A 343 23.15 -40.32 12.75
CA ALA A 343 21.82 -40.89 13.02
C ALA A 343 20.71 -39.88 12.70
N ALA A 344 20.90 -38.60 13.05
CA ALA A 344 19.97 -37.53 12.76
C ALA A 344 19.79 -37.31 11.25
N GLN A 345 20.90 -37.32 10.47
CA GLN A 345 20.85 -37.24 9.02
C GLN A 345 20.10 -38.41 8.41
N LEU A 346 20.48 -39.65 8.78
CA LEU A 346 19.89 -40.88 8.23
C LEU A 346 18.37 -40.93 8.47
N SER A 347 17.91 -40.59 9.68
CA SER A 347 16.49 -40.56 10.02
C SER A 347 15.72 -39.41 9.35
N SER A 348 16.42 -38.48 8.69
CA SER A 348 15.82 -37.31 8.04
C SER A 348 15.91 -37.37 6.49
N LEU A 349 16.56 -38.38 5.89
CA LEU A 349 16.75 -38.42 4.43
C LEU A 349 15.44 -38.58 3.65
N ALA A 350 14.44 -39.26 4.21
CA ALA A 350 13.12 -39.39 3.60
C ALA A 350 12.06 -38.39 4.16
N ASP A 351 12.49 -37.50 5.03
CA ASP A 351 11.64 -36.50 5.62
C ASP A 351 11.64 -35.23 4.73
N GLU A 352 10.62 -35.11 3.88
CA GLU A 352 10.49 -33.99 2.92
C GLU A 352 10.05 -32.68 3.58
N THR A 353 9.79 -32.69 4.88
CA THR A 353 9.45 -31.45 5.60
C THR A 353 10.63 -30.47 5.60
N PRO A 354 10.39 -29.17 5.69
CA PRO A 354 11.45 -28.18 5.85
C PRO A 354 12.35 -28.44 7.04
N GLU A 355 11.79 -28.95 8.14
CA GLU A 355 12.51 -29.37 9.35
C GLU A 355 13.47 -30.53 9.06
N GLY A 356 12.97 -31.60 8.41
CA GLY A 356 13.80 -32.75 8.03
C GLY A 356 14.93 -32.35 7.10
N ARG A 357 14.68 -31.55 6.09
CA ARG A 357 15.72 -31.03 5.17
C ARG A 357 16.76 -30.21 5.93
N SER A 358 16.37 -29.40 6.92
CA SER A 358 17.28 -28.57 7.70
C SER A 358 18.25 -29.40 8.54
N VAL A 359 17.80 -30.56 9.06
CA VAL A 359 18.67 -31.52 9.77
C VAL A 359 19.75 -32.08 8.85
N VAL A 360 19.37 -32.46 7.63
CA VAL A 360 20.31 -32.95 6.62
C VAL A 360 21.33 -31.87 6.23
N VAL A 361 20.89 -30.64 6.07
CA VAL A 361 21.77 -29.51 5.74
C VAL A 361 22.74 -29.23 6.88
N LEU A 362 22.26 -29.17 8.13
CA LEU A 362 23.11 -28.95 9.31
C LEU A 362 24.19 -30.03 9.45
N ALA A 363 23.83 -31.31 9.28
CA ALA A 363 24.76 -32.42 9.33
C ALA A 363 25.85 -32.33 8.24
N LYS A 364 25.45 -31.88 7.03
CA LYS A 364 26.38 -31.67 5.92
C LYS A 364 27.35 -30.53 6.19
N GLU A 365 26.84 -29.39 6.67
CA GLU A 365 27.63 -28.17 6.86
C GLU A 365 28.58 -28.25 8.05
N GLN A 366 28.14 -28.79 9.20
CA GLN A 366 28.95 -28.83 10.42
C GLN A 366 29.83 -30.04 10.51
N PHE A 367 29.40 -31.21 10.00
CA PHE A 367 30.08 -32.47 10.17
C PHE A 367 30.58 -33.09 8.85
N GLY A 368 30.38 -32.39 7.72
CA GLY A 368 30.84 -32.87 6.42
C GLY A 368 30.15 -34.15 5.93
N ILE A 369 29.04 -34.56 6.56
CA ILE A 369 28.29 -35.77 6.23
C ILE A 369 27.59 -35.56 4.90
N ARG A 370 28.17 -36.06 3.80
CA ARG A 370 27.61 -35.94 2.44
C ARG A 370 26.66 -37.11 2.15
N GLY A 371 25.78 -36.93 1.19
CA GLY A 371 24.77 -37.91 0.79
C GLY A 371 25.40 -39.29 0.53
N ARG A 372 24.77 -40.31 1.07
CA ARG A 372 25.14 -41.72 0.88
C ARG A 372 24.41 -42.26 -0.33
N SER A 373 25.03 -43.24 -1.05
CA SER A 373 24.28 -44.00 -2.04
C SER A 373 23.22 -44.84 -1.34
N LEU A 374 21.96 -44.51 -1.59
CA LEU A 374 20.81 -45.20 -1.02
C LEU A 374 20.55 -46.56 -1.68
N GLN A 375 21.30 -46.89 -2.76
CA GLN A 375 21.07 -48.08 -3.60
C GLN A 375 21.68 -49.38 -3.06
N ASP A 376 22.60 -49.31 -2.08
CA ASP A 376 23.37 -50.45 -1.65
C ASP A 376 22.94 -51.10 -0.30
N LYS A 377 21.84 -50.61 0.32
CA LYS A 377 21.39 -51.12 1.62
C LYS A 377 19.89 -51.30 1.63
N ASN A 378 19.42 -52.41 2.23
CA ASN A 378 17.99 -52.64 2.54
C ASN A 378 17.50 -51.61 3.55
N MET A 379 17.33 -50.35 3.11
CA MET A 379 16.81 -49.24 3.93
C MET A 379 15.29 -49.17 3.81
N HIS A 380 14.62 -49.29 4.95
CA HIS A 380 13.20 -49.09 5.07
C HIS A 380 12.94 -47.82 5.84
N PHE A 381 12.43 -46.76 5.15
CA PHE A 381 12.12 -45.48 5.79
C PHE A 381 10.75 -45.52 6.47
N VAL A 382 10.69 -45.00 7.70
CA VAL A 382 9.49 -44.82 8.48
C VAL A 382 9.07 -43.35 8.37
N PRO A 383 7.96 -43.02 7.63
CA PRO A 383 7.54 -41.66 7.45
C PRO A 383 6.97 -41.10 8.76
N PHE A 384 7.04 -39.75 8.92
CA PHE A 384 6.42 -39.10 10.04
C PHE A 384 4.89 -39.22 9.96
N THR A 385 4.24 -39.54 11.09
CA THR A 385 2.78 -39.49 11.20
C THR A 385 2.38 -38.71 12.46
N ALA A 386 1.25 -38.02 12.42
CA ALA A 386 0.72 -37.28 13.56
C ALA A 386 0.38 -38.18 14.77
N VAL A 387 0.12 -39.48 14.52
CA VAL A 387 -0.19 -40.48 15.55
C VAL A 387 1.07 -40.91 16.28
N THR A 388 2.11 -41.31 15.52
CA THR A 388 3.36 -41.77 16.12
C THR A 388 4.28 -40.65 16.57
N ARG A 389 4.18 -39.48 15.92
CA ARG A 389 5.01 -38.29 16.13
C ARG A 389 6.52 -38.58 16.05
N MET A 390 6.86 -39.59 15.23
CA MET A 390 8.21 -40.06 14.99
C MET A 390 8.42 -40.35 13.51
N SER A 391 9.66 -40.26 13.06
CA SER A 391 10.14 -40.72 11.76
C SER A 391 11.47 -41.42 11.92
N GLY A 392 11.92 -42.18 10.92
CA GLY A 392 13.18 -42.85 11.03
C GLY A 392 13.53 -43.74 9.87
N VAL A 393 14.49 -44.64 10.09
CA VAL A 393 14.97 -45.60 9.10
C VAL A 393 15.42 -46.90 9.78
N ASP A 394 15.09 -48.01 9.14
CA ASP A 394 15.58 -49.37 9.51
C ASP A 394 16.56 -49.84 8.43
N PHE A 395 17.72 -50.30 8.82
CA PHE A 395 18.72 -50.79 7.89
C PHE A 395 19.70 -51.74 8.61
N ASP A 396 20.07 -52.82 7.97
CA ASP A 396 21.06 -53.79 8.46
C ASP A 396 20.86 -54.22 9.94
N GLY A 397 19.59 -54.39 10.36
CA GLY A 397 19.24 -54.76 11.74
C GLY A 397 19.33 -53.59 12.75
N ASN A 398 19.59 -52.38 12.32
CA ASN A 398 19.55 -51.19 13.17
C ASN A 398 18.25 -50.40 12.96
N GLU A 399 17.71 -49.90 14.04
CA GLU A 399 16.58 -48.98 14.03
C GLU A 399 17.01 -47.58 14.49
N ILE A 400 16.80 -46.56 13.64
CA ILE A 400 17.00 -45.18 14.04
C ILE A 400 15.64 -44.48 14.02
N ARG A 401 15.32 -43.80 15.11
CA ARG A 401 14.09 -43.00 15.25
C ARG A 401 14.43 -41.60 15.72
N LYS A 402 13.71 -40.63 15.19
CA LYS A 402 13.67 -39.25 15.70
C LYS A 402 12.24 -38.82 15.90
N GLY A 403 11.97 -38.01 16.92
CA GLY A 403 10.61 -37.54 17.17
C GLY A 403 10.48 -36.64 18.40
N ALA A 404 9.25 -36.31 18.71
CA ALA A 404 8.94 -35.51 19.88
C ALA A 404 9.38 -36.22 21.18
N ALA A 405 9.83 -35.45 22.15
CA ALA A 405 10.45 -36.00 23.37
C ALA A 405 9.57 -37.01 24.10
N ASP A 406 8.27 -36.73 24.26
CA ASP A 406 7.29 -37.63 24.90
C ASP A 406 7.08 -38.93 24.10
N ALA A 407 6.97 -38.83 22.78
CA ALA A 407 6.82 -39.99 21.90
C ALA A 407 8.07 -40.87 21.94
N MET A 408 9.26 -40.26 21.89
CA MET A 408 10.53 -40.99 21.98
C MET A 408 10.76 -41.58 23.35
N GLN A 409 10.35 -40.93 24.42
CA GLN A 409 10.40 -41.50 25.77
C GLN A 409 9.52 -42.76 25.85
N SER A 410 8.30 -42.70 25.34
CA SER A 410 7.39 -43.84 25.29
C SER A 410 7.99 -44.99 24.46
N TYR A 411 8.49 -44.70 23.26
CA TYR A 411 9.09 -45.65 22.35
C TYR A 411 10.28 -46.40 22.99
N VAL A 412 11.22 -45.67 23.58
CA VAL A 412 12.42 -46.27 24.21
C VAL A 412 12.03 -47.10 25.45
N THR A 413 11.14 -46.60 26.29
CA THR A 413 10.72 -47.28 27.52
C THR A 413 9.93 -48.56 27.26
N HIS A 414 9.02 -48.58 26.27
CA HIS A 414 8.28 -49.79 25.89
C HIS A 414 9.16 -50.89 25.33
N ALA A 415 10.28 -50.50 24.70
CA ALA A 415 11.27 -51.46 24.21
C ALA A 415 12.30 -51.90 25.26
N GLY A 416 12.11 -51.55 26.54
CA GLY A 416 13.00 -51.88 27.65
C GLY A 416 14.29 -51.04 27.70
N GLY A 417 14.40 -49.98 26.92
CA GLY A 417 15.50 -49.01 26.99
C GLY A 417 15.32 -48.00 28.13
N MET A 418 16.39 -47.31 28.49
CA MET A 418 16.38 -46.29 29.53
C MET A 418 16.36 -44.91 28.93
N TYR A 419 15.36 -44.09 29.31
CA TYR A 419 15.34 -42.67 28.95
C TYR A 419 16.25 -41.89 29.90
N SER A 420 17.28 -41.27 29.34
CA SER A 420 18.33 -40.62 30.13
C SER A 420 17.86 -39.36 30.83
N PRO A 421 18.13 -39.16 32.14
CA PRO A 421 17.86 -37.87 32.83
C PRO A 421 18.57 -36.67 32.19
N ASP A 422 19.72 -36.92 31.54
CA ASP A 422 20.46 -35.92 30.80
C ASP A 422 19.68 -35.45 29.56
N CYS A 423 19.06 -36.37 28.85
CA CYS A 423 18.16 -36.04 27.72
C CYS A 423 17.02 -35.15 28.17
N ASP A 424 16.37 -35.46 29.30
CA ASP A 424 15.30 -34.66 29.85
C ASP A 424 15.74 -33.21 30.22
N ARG A 425 16.93 -33.07 30.76
CA ARG A 425 17.57 -31.79 31.06
C ARG A 425 17.79 -30.97 29.77
N VAL A 426 18.34 -31.59 28.72
CA VAL A 426 18.57 -30.97 27.42
C VAL A 426 17.24 -30.55 26.79
N VAL A 427 16.26 -31.45 26.77
CA VAL A 427 14.92 -31.19 26.26
C VAL A 427 14.29 -29.95 26.94
N LYS A 428 14.32 -29.91 28.27
CA LYS A 428 13.81 -28.79 29.08
C LYS A 428 14.57 -27.47 28.79
N SER A 429 15.92 -27.57 28.65
CA SER A 429 16.74 -26.41 28.30
C SER A 429 16.40 -25.83 26.92
N ILE A 430 16.18 -26.69 25.91
CA ILE A 430 15.78 -26.26 24.58
C ILE A 430 14.40 -25.63 24.62
N ALA A 431 13.42 -26.29 25.29
CA ALA A 431 12.06 -25.80 25.40
C ALA A 431 12.00 -24.43 26.12
N SER A 432 12.81 -24.23 27.17
CA SER A 432 12.89 -22.95 27.88
C SER A 432 13.49 -21.82 27.03
N LYS A 433 14.31 -22.14 26.03
CA LYS A 433 14.87 -21.18 25.05
C LYS A 433 13.95 -20.98 23.84
N GLY A 434 12.78 -21.61 23.84
CA GLY A 434 11.81 -21.46 22.77
C GLY A 434 12.03 -22.33 21.55
N GLY A 435 12.92 -23.27 21.64
CA GLY A 435 13.15 -24.24 20.57
C GLY A 435 12.28 -25.47 20.67
N THR A 436 12.25 -26.26 19.61
CA THR A 436 11.62 -27.56 19.58
C THR A 436 12.68 -28.64 19.66
N PRO A 437 12.70 -29.45 20.75
CA PRO A 437 13.61 -30.57 20.85
C PRO A 437 13.07 -31.75 20.04
N LEU A 438 13.90 -32.33 19.16
CA LEU A 438 13.66 -33.65 18.57
C LEU A 438 14.68 -34.63 19.12
N VAL A 439 14.21 -35.64 19.81
CA VAL A 439 15.08 -36.68 20.39
C VAL A 439 15.40 -37.71 19.32
N VAL A 440 16.66 -38.15 19.29
CA VAL A 440 17.17 -39.18 18.38
C VAL A 440 17.60 -40.39 19.17
N ALA A 441 17.15 -41.58 18.74
CA ALA A 441 17.52 -42.85 19.31
C ALA A 441 17.96 -43.85 18.22
N LYS A 442 18.90 -44.72 18.57
CA LYS A 442 19.35 -45.84 17.76
C LYS A 442 19.26 -47.12 18.60
N ASN A 443 18.57 -48.12 18.08
CA ASN A 443 18.39 -49.43 18.78
C ASN A 443 17.90 -49.21 20.22
N HIS A 444 16.91 -48.35 20.40
CA HIS A 444 16.29 -47.98 21.68
C HIS A 444 17.22 -47.27 22.69
N LYS A 445 18.44 -46.89 22.26
CA LYS A 445 19.34 -46.05 23.06
C LYS A 445 19.26 -44.62 22.60
N ILE A 446 19.01 -43.67 23.51
CA ILE A 446 19.03 -42.24 23.23
C ILE A 446 20.45 -41.81 22.88
N LEU A 447 20.62 -41.13 21.74
CA LEU A 447 21.88 -40.53 21.30
C LEU A 447 21.96 -39.04 21.68
N GLY A 448 20.87 -38.32 21.62
CA GLY A 448 20.85 -36.90 21.90
C GLY A 448 19.61 -36.20 21.37
N VAL A 449 19.70 -34.91 21.27
CA VAL A 449 18.56 -34.03 20.89
C VAL A 449 18.99 -33.09 19.76
N ILE A 450 18.15 -32.96 18.75
CA ILE A 450 18.26 -31.92 17.71
C ILE A 450 17.54 -30.69 18.21
N TYR A 451 18.21 -29.57 18.23
CA TYR A 451 17.61 -28.27 18.56
C TYR A 451 17.07 -27.62 17.29
N LEU A 452 15.73 -27.60 17.14
CA LEU A 452 15.06 -26.82 16.10
C LEU A 452 14.68 -25.44 16.66
N LYS A 453 15.04 -24.39 15.92
CA LYS A 453 14.71 -23.02 16.31
C LYS A 453 14.08 -22.27 15.15
N ASP A 454 13.22 -21.30 15.46
CA ASP A 454 12.72 -20.34 14.47
C ASP A 454 13.85 -19.42 14.02
N ILE A 455 14.03 -19.27 12.72
CA ILE A 455 15.08 -18.41 12.15
C ILE A 455 14.48 -17.04 11.86
N ILE A 456 15.04 -16.01 12.49
CA ILE A 456 14.68 -14.62 12.21
C ILE A 456 15.18 -14.23 10.83
N LYS A 457 14.34 -13.59 10.04
CA LYS A 457 14.69 -13.11 8.70
C LYS A 457 15.80 -12.09 8.76
N GLN A 458 16.74 -12.21 7.84
CA GLN A 458 17.86 -11.27 7.73
C GLN A 458 17.35 -9.84 7.47
N GLY A 459 17.90 -8.85 8.16
CA GLY A 459 17.57 -7.43 8.00
C GLY A 459 16.29 -6.97 8.72
N VAL A 460 15.59 -7.85 9.46
CA VAL A 460 14.38 -7.48 10.22
C VAL A 460 14.69 -6.54 11.37
N LYS A 461 15.79 -6.78 12.08
CA LYS A 461 16.23 -5.96 13.21
C LYS A 461 16.52 -4.52 12.81
N GLU A 462 17.17 -4.32 11.67
CA GLU A 462 17.43 -3.00 11.09
C GLU A 462 16.13 -2.30 10.70
N LYS A 463 15.20 -3.02 10.09
CA LYS A 463 13.88 -2.48 9.72
C LYS A 463 13.09 -2.02 10.95
N PHE A 464 13.11 -2.77 12.05
CA PHE A 464 12.45 -2.36 13.30
C PHE A 464 13.14 -1.16 13.94
N ALA A 465 14.47 -1.08 13.88
CA ALA A 465 15.19 0.10 14.32
C ALA A 465 14.81 1.36 13.51
N ASP A 466 14.59 1.23 12.21
CA ASP A 466 14.16 2.34 11.36
C ASP A 466 12.70 2.74 11.66
N LEU A 467 11.79 1.78 11.89
CA LEU A 467 10.41 2.07 12.33
C LEU A 467 10.38 2.82 13.67
N ARG A 468 11.25 2.43 14.61
CA ARG A 468 11.37 3.11 15.90
C ARG A 468 11.84 4.57 15.75
N LYS A 469 12.77 4.85 14.82
CA LYS A 469 13.18 6.23 14.48
C LYS A 469 12.01 7.06 13.92
N MET A 470 11.05 6.40 13.27
CA MET A 470 9.84 7.02 12.73
C MET A 470 8.74 7.20 13.80
N GLY A 471 8.99 6.81 15.05
CA GLY A 471 8.03 6.88 16.15
C GLY A 471 7.00 5.75 16.13
N ILE A 472 7.27 4.63 15.44
CA ILE A 472 6.37 3.48 15.37
C ILE A 472 6.84 2.42 16.36
N LYS A 473 5.95 2.00 17.25
CA LYS A 473 6.15 0.88 18.17
C LYS A 473 5.77 -0.42 17.49
N THR A 474 6.65 -1.42 17.56
CA THR A 474 6.44 -2.75 16.98
C THR A 474 6.10 -3.77 18.06
N ILE A 475 5.05 -4.56 17.81
CA ILE A 475 4.56 -5.58 18.74
C ILE A 475 4.49 -6.91 18.01
N MET A 476 5.20 -7.91 18.53
CA MET A 476 5.14 -9.27 18.02
C MET A 476 3.95 -10.01 18.64
N ILE A 477 3.16 -10.69 17.81
CA ILE A 477 2.06 -11.56 18.26
C ILE A 477 2.50 -13.01 18.03
N THR A 478 2.31 -13.87 19.02
CA THR A 478 2.67 -15.29 18.90
C THR A 478 1.83 -16.17 19.82
N GLY A 479 1.55 -17.39 19.40
CA GLY A 479 0.98 -18.45 20.24
C GLY A 479 1.98 -19.11 21.18
N ASP A 480 3.27 -18.74 21.11
CA ASP A 480 4.30 -19.29 21.99
C ASP A 480 4.10 -18.84 23.45
N ASN A 481 4.71 -19.59 24.37
CA ASN A 481 4.75 -19.20 25.76
C ASN A 481 5.57 -17.90 25.99
N PRO A 482 5.38 -17.20 27.12
CA PRO A 482 6.04 -15.90 27.35
C PRO A 482 7.57 -15.93 27.31
N ILE A 483 8.20 -17.03 27.73
CA ILE A 483 9.66 -17.15 27.75
C ILE A 483 10.21 -17.20 26.32
N THR A 484 9.61 -18.02 25.48
CA THR A 484 9.92 -18.15 24.07
C THR A 484 9.70 -16.82 23.34
N ALA A 485 8.54 -16.22 23.55
CA ALA A 485 8.18 -14.96 22.94
C ALA A 485 9.17 -13.86 23.30
N ALA A 486 9.57 -13.76 24.57
CA ALA A 486 10.56 -12.79 25.03
C ALA A 486 11.93 -12.97 24.36
N ALA A 487 12.40 -14.23 24.21
CA ALA A 487 13.68 -14.53 23.56
C ALA A 487 13.67 -14.11 22.09
N ILE A 488 12.61 -14.46 21.34
CA ILE A 488 12.46 -14.11 19.92
C ILE A 488 12.31 -12.59 19.75
N ALA A 489 11.52 -11.94 20.60
CA ALA A 489 11.31 -10.51 20.59
C ALA A 489 12.63 -9.73 20.78
N ALA A 490 13.44 -10.15 21.73
CA ALA A 490 14.77 -9.56 21.99
C ALA A 490 15.73 -9.77 20.82
N GLU A 491 15.76 -10.97 20.24
CA GLU A 491 16.63 -11.29 19.09
C GLU A 491 16.20 -10.50 17.84
N ALA A 492 14.89 -10.43 17.57
CA ALA A 492 14.32 -9.68 16.45
C ALA A 492 14.39 -8.15 16.64
N GLY A 493 14.47 -7.68 17.89
CA GLY A 493 14.53 -6.26 18.22
C GLY A 493 13.18 -5.56 18.13
N VAL A 494 12.06 -6.28 18.37
CA VAL A 494 10.73 -5.66 18.52
C VAL A 494 10.59 -4.97 19.88
N ASP A 495 9.66 -4.01 19.99
CA ASP A 495 9.52 -3.19 21.20
C ASP A 495 8.70 -3.88 22.30
N ASP A 496 7.79 -4.79 21.89
CA ASP A 496 6.88 -5.48 22.81
C ASP A 496 6.38 -6.80 22.17
N PHE A 497 5.70 -7.64 22.93
CA PHE A 497 5.10 -8.88 22.41
C PHE A 497 3.82 -9.27 23.14
N LEU A 498 2.94 -10.00 22.46
CA LEU A 498 1.79 -10.70 22.99
C LEU A 498 2.03 -12.21 22.84
N ALA A 499 2.30 -12.89 23.95
CA ALA A 499 2.45 -14.34 24.02
C ALA A 499 1.12 -15.02 24.24
N GLU A 500 1.02 -16.34 23.94
CA GLU A 500 -0.20 -17.14 24.10
C GLU A 500 -1.43 -16.44 23.49
N ALA A 501 -1.21 -15.80 22.32
CA ALA A 501 -2.18 -14.90 21.71
C ALA A 501 -3.45 -15.65 21.27
N THR A 502 -4.59 -15.24 21.81
CA THR A 502 -5.93 -15.66 21.38
C THR A 502 -6.56 -14.57 20.50
N PRO A 503 -7.58 -14.88 19.68
CA PRO A 503 -8.32 -13.89 18.92
C PRO A 503 -8.86 -12.74 19.79
N GLU A 504 -9.38 -13.07 20.97
CA GLU A 504 -9.89 -12.10 21.94
C GLU A 504 -8.78 -11.23 22.52
N GLY A 505 -7.61 -11.82 22.81
CA GLY A 505 -6.43 -11.12 23.32
C GLY A 505 -5.88 -10.13 22.29
N LYS A 506 -5.81 -10.51 21.01
CA LYS A 506 -5.43 -9.64 19.90
C LYS A 506 -6.39 -8.45 19.80
N LEU A 507 -7.70 -8.72 19.81
CA LEU A 507 -8.74 -7.69 19.73
C LEU A 507 -8.70 -6.73 20.92
N ALA A 508 -8.54 -7.26 22.14
CA ALA A 508 -8.46 -6.45 23.36
C ALA A 508 -7.25 -5.50 23.34
N MET A 509 -6.11 -5.98 22.88
CA MET A 509 -4.88 -5.16 22.77
C MET A 509 -5.05 -4.01 21.77
N ILE A 510 -5.67 -4.26 20.59
CA ILE A 510 -5.95 -3.21 19.60
C ILE A 510 -6.87 -2.15 20.22
N ARG A 511 -7.95 -2.55 20.88
CA ARG A 511 -8.89 -1.62 21.53
C ARG A 511 -8.23 -0.80 22.64
N ASP A 512 -7.33 -1.38 23.41
CA ASP A 512 -6.59 -0.66 24.45
C ASP A 512 -5.70 0.42 23.86
N PHE A 513 -4.97 0.13 22.78
CA PHE A 513 -4.17 1.14 22.08
C PHE A 513 -5.04 2.23 21.45
N GLN A 514 -6.14 1.87 20.80
CA GLN A 514 -7.07 2.82 20.20
C GLN A 514 -7.72 3.73 21.26
N ALA A 515 -8.07 3.18 22.42
CA ALA A 515 -8.60 3.96 23.55
C ALA A 515 -7.58 4.98 24.10
N LYS A 516 -6.28 4.72 23.94
CA LYS A 516 -5.19 5.64 24.29
C LYS A 516 -4.88 6.65 23.16
N GLY A 517 -5.61 6.60 22.05
CA GLY A 517 -5.46 7.51 20.92
C GLY A 517 -4.43 7.08 19.88
N HIS A 518 -3.96 5.84 19.93
CA HIS A 518 -3.04 5.28 18.94
C HIS A 518 -3.76 4.72 17.73
N LEU A 519 -3.12 4.79 16.56
CA LEU A 519 -3.56 4.13 15.33
C LEU A 519 -2.78 2.83 15.14
N VAL A 520 -3.53 1.74 15.04
CA VAL A 520 -2.98 0.39 15.03
C VAL A 520 -3.04 -0.20 13.62
N ALA A 521 -1.89 -0.68 13.13
CA ALA A 521 -1.82 -1.52 11.95
C ALA A 521 -1.55 -2.98 12.33
N MET A 522 -2.21 -3.91 11.65
CA MET A 522 -2.05 -5.34 11.85
C MET A 522 -1.97 -6.08 10.52
N THR A 523 -1.16 -7.13 10.46
CA THR A 523 -1.22 -8.16 9.41
C THR A 523 -1.81 -9.44 9.96
N GLY A 524 -2.54 -10.17 9.11
CA GLY A 524 -3.07 -11.49 9.45
C GLY A 524 -3.46 -12.27 8.20
N ASP A 525 -3.48 -13.59 8.30
CA ASP A 525 -3.84 -14.51 7.21
C ASP A 525 -4.89 -15.53 7.60
N GLY A 526 -5.06 -15.80 8.91
CA GLY A 526 -5.97 -16.80 9.43
C GLY A 526 -7.38 -16.27 9.74
N THR A 527 -8.34 -17.18 9.82
CA THR A 527 -9.71 -16.89 10.28
C THR A 527 -9.71 -16.33 11.71
N ASN A 528 -8.75 -16.75 12.52
CA ASN A 528 -8.59 -16.29 13.91
C ASN A 528 -8.16 -14.80 13.99
N ASP A 529 -7.62 -14.26 12.91
CA ASP A 529 -7.21 -12.85 12.83
C ASP A 529 -8.34 -11.93 12.40
N ALA A 530 -9.39 -12.46 11.76
CA ALA A 530 -10.46 -11.66 11.18
C ALA A 530 -11.10 -10.65 12.16
N PRO A 531 -11.40 -10.98 13.42
CA PRO A 531 -11.94 -10.00 14.37
C PRO A 531 -10.96 -8.86 14.68
N ALA A 532 -9.68 -9.18 14.81
CA ALA A 532 -8.62 -8.20 15.06
C ALA A 532 -8.35 -7.32 13.84
N LEU A 533 -8.32 -7.93 12.63
CA LEU A 533 -8.21 -7.19 11.36
C LEU A 533 -9.37 -6.22 11.16
N ALA A 534 -10.61 -6.64 11.44
CA ALA A 534 -11.78 -5.77 11.32
C ALA A 534 -11.73 -4.56 12.28
N GLN A 535 -11.05 -4.68 13.41
CA GLN A 535 -10.90 -3.62 14.41
C GLN A 535 -9.74 -2.68 14.10
N ALA A 536 -8.65 -3.16 13.50
CA ALA A 536 -7.45 -2.38 13.25
C ALA A 536 -7.71 -1.22 12.27
N ASP A 537 -7.03 -0.09 12.46
CA ASP A 537 -7.13 1.09 11.59
C ASP A 537 -6.55 0.80 10.20
N VAL A 538 -5.47 0.02 10.17
CA VAL A 538 -4.86 -0.52 8.95
C VAL A 538 -4.76 -2.04 9.11
N ALA A 539 -5.60 -2.74 8.37
CA ALA A 539 -5.70 -4.19 8.39
C ALA A 539 -5.23 -4.77 7.07
N VAL A 540 -4.09 -5.43 7.06
CA VAL A 540 -3.50 -6.02 5.87
C VAL A 540 -3.72 -7.53 5.88
N ALA A 541 -4.63 -8.02 5.05
CA ALA A 541 -4.81 -9.44 4.81
C ALA A 541 -3.80 -9.93 3.76
N MET A 542 -3.25 -11.12 3.95
CA MET A 542 -2.41 -11.74 2.93
C MET A 542 -3.27 -12.40 1.85
N ASN A 543 -2.80 -12.37 0.60
CA ASN A 543 -3.50 -13.05 -0.49
C ASN A 543 -3.57 -14.57 -0.29
N SER A 544 -2.56 -15.15 0.34
CA SER A 544 -2.56 -16.57 0.76
C SER A 544 -3.54 -16.89 1.88
N GLY A 545 -4.05 -15.88 2.58
CA GLY A 545 -4.90 -16.04 3.75
C GLY A 545 -6.34 -16.47 3.43
N THR A 546 -7.10 -16.74 4.49
CA THR A 546 -8.50 -17.16 4.40
C THR A 546 -9.40 -16.07 3.82
N GLN A 547 -10.55 -16.47 3.27
CA GLN A 547 -11.55 -15.52 2.77
C GLN A 547 -12.03 -14.56 3.89
N ALA A 548 -12.20 -15.08 5.10
CA ALA A 548 -12.60 -14.28 6.26
C ALA A 548 -11.57 -13.17 6.59
N ALA A 549 -10.28 -13.48 6.52
CA ALA A 549 -9.22 -12.49 6.73
C ALA A 549 -9.22 -11.43 5.61
N LYS A 550 -9.39 -11.84 4.34
CA LYS A 550 -9.47 -10.92 3.19
C LYS A 550 -10.67 -9.97 3.27
N GLU A 551 -11.82 -10.44 3.74
CA GLU A 551 -13.03 -9.62 3.92
C GLU A 551 -12.94 -8.67 5.12
N ALA A 552 -12.24 -9.07 6.18
CA ALA A 552 -12.01 -8.26 7.36
C ALA A 552 -10.95 -7.17 7.13
N GLY A 553 -9.98 -7.42 6.24
CA GLY A 553 -8.92 -6.47 5.91
C GLY A 553 -9.42 -5.26 5.14
N ASN A 554 -8.77 -4.11 5.33
CA ASN A 554 -8.98 -2.93 4.50
C ASN A 554 -7.86 -2.71 3.46
N MET A 555 -6.87 -3.59 3.47
CA MET A 555 -5.83 -3.77 2.45
C MET A 555 -5.56 -5.25 2.22
N VAL A 556 -5.10 -5.59 1.02
CA VAL A 556 -4.65 -6.96 0.69
C VAL A 556 -3.23 -6.88 0.13
N ASP A 557 -2.32 -7.64 0.71
CA ASP A 557 -0.97 -7.85 0.20
C ASP A 557 -0.98 -9.01 -0.79
N LEU A 558 -0.76 -8.71 -2.07
CA LEU A 558 -0.82 -9.69 -3.16
C LEU A 558 0.39 -10.63 -3.15
N ASP A 559 1.55 -10.18 -2.67
CA ASP A 559 2.77 -10.97 -2.57
C ASP A 559 2.77 -11.89 -1.34
N SER A 560 1.77 -11.75 -0.47
CA SER A 560 1.75 -12.41 0.85
C SER A 560 3.09 -12.23 1.60
N SER A 561 3.68 -11.05 1.45
CA SER A 561 4.97 -10.71 2.05
C SER A 561 4.76 -10.07 3.41
N PRO A 562 5.15 -10.74 4.46
CA PRO A 562 4.86 -10.28 5.83
C PRO A 562 5.50 -8.93 6.20
N THR A 563 6.56 -8.54 5.50
CA THR A 563 7.25 -7.25 5.69
C THR A 563 6.60 -6.10 4.92
N LYS A 564 5.57 -6.41 4.12
CA LYS A 564 4.87 -5.43 3.27
C LYS A 564 4.22 -4.31 4.05
N LEU A 565 3.77 -4.59 5.27
CA LEU A 565 3.19 -3.57 6.15
C LEU A 565 4.13 -2.38 6.39
N ILE A 566 5.45 -2.63 6.43
CA ILE A 566 6.46 -1.58 6.56
C ILE A 566 6.46 -0.66 5.32
N ASP A 567 6.36 -1.26 4.13
CA ASP A 567 6.29 -0.50 2.87
C ASP A 567 4.98 0.29 2.77
N ILE A 568 3.86 -0.31 3.23
CA ILE A 568 2.54 0.36 3.29
C ILE A 568 2.62 1.62 4.15
N VAL A 569 3.16 1.51 5.35
CA VAL A 569 3.33 2.65 6.27
C VAL A 569 4.25 3.71 5.68
N ARG A 570 5.35 3.30 5.05
CA ARG A 570 6.27 4.24 4.36
C ARG A 570 5.57 4.99 3.23
N ILE A 571 4.78 4.30 2.40
CA ILE A 571 4.01 4.92 1.31
C ILE A 571 2.93 5.85 1.86
N GLY A 572 2.22 5.46 2.91
CA GLY A 572 1.25 6.30 3.61
C GLY A 572 1.88 7.58 4.15
N LYS A 573 3.00 7.46 4.89
CA LYS A 573 3.76 8.63 5.39
C LYS A 573 4.24 9.53 4.25
N GLN A 574 4.72 8.97 3.14
CA GLN A 574 5.12 9.74 1.97
C GLN A 574 3.92 10.49 1.34
N LEU A 575 2.74 9.88 1.33
CA LEU A 575 1.52 10.51 0.82
C LEU A 575 1.14 11.73 1.68
N LEU A 576 1.08 11.56 3.00
CA LEU A 576 0.77 12.64 3.95
C LEU A 576 1.78 13.78 3.85
N MET A 577 3.08 13.45 3.79
CA MET A 577 4.14 14.45 3.58
C MET A 577 3.97 15.21 2.28
N THR A 578 3.67 14.52 1.19
CA THR A 578 3.49 15.15 -0.13
C THR A 578 2.34 16.13 -0.09
N ARG A 579 1.21 15.72 0.51
CA ARG A 579 0.04 16.58 0.70
C ARG A 579 0.39 17.80 1.57
N GLY A 580 0.98 17.57 2.73
CA GLY A 580 1.39 18.64 3.65
C GLY A 580 2.36 19.62 3.02
N SER A 581 3.38 19.15 2.30
CA SER A 581 4.36 20.00 1.61
C SER A 581 3.72 20.87 0.52
N LEU A 582 2.85 20.28 -0.30
CA LEU A 582 2.18 21.01 -1.38
C LEU A 582 1.12 21.98 -0.84
N THR A 583 0.43 21.64 0.25
CA THR A 583 -0.49 22.55 0.94
C THR A 583 0.27 23.74 1.55
N THR A 584 1.39 23.48 2.22
CA THR A 584 2.25 24.54 2.77
C THR A 584 2.76 25.48 1.68
N PHE A 585 3.26 24.91 0.58
CA PHE A 585 3.70 25.70 -0.57
C PHE A 585 2.55 26.54 -1.14
N SER A 586 1.37 25.94 -1.36
CA SER A 586 0.22 26.62 -1.93
C SER A 586 -0.26 27.80 -1.08
N ILE A 587 -0.41 27.60 0.24
CA ILE A 587 -0.84 28.66 1.16
C ILE A 587 0.19 29.81 1.18
N ALA A 588 1.47 29.48 1.29
CA ALA A 588 2.53 30.49 1.29
C ALA A 588 2.58 31.26 -0.03
N ASN A 589 2.43 30.56 -1.14
CA ASN A 589 2.37 31.11 -2.50
C ASN A 589 1.16 32.04 -2.70
N ASP A 590 -0.01 31.65 -2.21
CA ASP A 590 -1.22 32.44 -2.34
C ASP A 590 -1.14 33.70 -1.50
N VAL A 591 -0.66 33.61 -0.24
CA VAL A 591 -0.43 34.78 0.61
C VAL A 591 0.59 35.76 -0.03
N ALA A 592 1.69 35.26 -0.58
CA ALA A 592 2.67 36.09 -1.25
C ALA A 592 2.10 36.85 -2.46
N LYS A 593 1.21 36.21 -3.22
CA LYS A 593 0.49 36.84 -4.35
C LYS A 593 -0.38 38.02 -3.91
N TYR A 594 -1.03 37.93 -2.75
CA TYR A 594 -1.88 39.03 -2.26
C TYR A 594 -1.06 40.30 -2.07
N PHE A 595 0.11 40.20 -1.44
CA PHE A 595 1.02 41.32 -1.27
C PHE A 595 1.65 41.83 -2.58
N ALA A 596 1.75 40.96 -3.58
CA ALA A 596 2.28 41.33 -4.89
C ALA A 596 1.25 42.10 -5.75
N ILE A 597 0.00 41.65 -5.81
CA ILE A 597 -1.00 42.07 -6.78
C ILE A 597 -1.87 43.20 -6.26
N ILE A 598 -2.37 43.11 -5.02
CA ILE A 598 -3.33 44.07 -4.48
C ILE A 598 -2.79 45.52 -4.43
N PRO A 599 -1.52 45.75 -3.95
CA PRO A 599 -0.97 47.10 -4.01
C PRO A 599 -0.87 47.66 -5.43
N ALA A 600 -0.39 46.86 -6.37
CA ALA A 600 -0.24 47.25 -7.77
C ALA A 600 -1.57 47.58 -8.43
N LEU A 601 -2.64 46.84 -8.07
CA LEU A 601 -3.99 47.03 -8.65
C LEU A 601 -4.68 48.29 -8.16
N PHE A 602 -4.51 48.65 -6.87
CA PHE A 602 -5.28 49.73 -6.23
C PHE A 602 -4.45 50.98 -5.93
N MET A 603 -3.16 51.06 -6.26
CA MET A 603 -2.35 52.27 -6.01
C MET A 603 -2.82 53.49 -6.78
N GLY A 604 -3.54 53.32 -7.90
CA GLY A 604 -4.16 54.43 -8.64
C GLY A 604 -5.30 55.08 -7.87
N LEU A 605 -6.08 54.32 -7.08
CA LEU A 605 -7.13 54.81 -6.20
C LEU A 605 -6.62 55.21 -4.81
N TYR A 606 -5.64 54.50 -4.31
CA TYR A 606 -5.04 54.71 -2.98
C TYR A 606 -3.53 54.87 -3.12
N PRO A 607 -3.01 56.09 -3.39
CA PRO A 607 -1.57 56.33 -3.63
C PRO A 607 -0.63 55.81 -2.53
N GLY A 608 -1.13 55.77 -1.28
CA GLY A 608 -0.33 55.22 -0.15
C GLY A 608 0.04 53.72 -0.32
N LEU A 609 -0.69 52.98 -1.16
CA LEU A 609 -0.36 51.56 -1.44
C LEU A 609 0.90 51.43 -2.29
N SER A 610 1.37 52.50 -2.93
CA SER A 610 2.64 52.46 -3.69
C SER A 610 3.84 52.03 -2.84
N ALA A 611 3.82 52.35 -1.54
CA ALA A 611 4.85 51.89 -0.59
C ALA A 611 4.89 50.38 -0.40
N LEU A 612 3.78 49.67 -0.68
CA LEU A 612 3.67 48.22 -0.61
C LEU A 612 3.90 47.52 -1.96
N ASN A 613 4.03 48.26 -3.06
CA ASN A 613 4.37 47.72 -4.38
C ASN A 613 5.87 47.38 -4.47
N ILE A 614 6.34 46.49 -3.61
CA ILE A 614 7.76 46.09 -3.44
C ILE A 614 8.32 45.55 -4.77
N MET A 615 7.48 44.89 -5.59
CA MET A 615 7.92 44.32 -6.86
C MET A 615 8.03 45.35 -7.98
N GLY A 616 7.45 46.52 -7.84
CA GLY A 616 7.44 47.56 -8.89
C GLY A 616 6.86 47.00 -10.20
N LEU A 617 5.67 46.40 -10.15
CA LEU A 617 4.97 45.88 -11.33
C LEU A 617 4.56 47.05 -12.24
N HIS A 618 4.62 46.87 -13.56
CA HIS A 618 4.52 47.94 -14.54
C HIS A 618 3.12 48.62 -14.55
N SER A 619 2.08 47.80 -14.52
CA SER A 619 0.69 48.30 -14.53
C SER A 619 -0.25 47.35 -13.76
N PRO A 620 -1.47 47.81 -13.37
CA PRO A 620 -2.48 46.90 -12.81
C PRO A 620 -2.83 45.72 -13.71
N GLN A 621 -2.86 45.93 -15.03
CA GLN A 621 -3.16 44.89 -16.00
C GLN A 621 -2.00 43.89 -16.10
N SER A 622 -0.74 44.37 -16.16
CA SER A 622 0.43 43.47 -16.19
C SER A 622 0.56 42.67 -14.92
N ALA A 623 0.25 43.24 -13.76
CA ALA A 623 0.28 42.55 -12.47
C ALA A 623 -0.68 41.37 -12.42
N VAL A 624 -1.94 41.58 -12.84
CA VAL A 624 -2.94 40.52 -12.85
C VAL A 624 -2.64 39.45 -13.90
N LEU A 625 -2.26 39.88 -15.12
CA LEU A 625 -1.94 38.94 -16.20
C LEU A 625 -0.73 38.08 -15.86
N SER A 626 0.34 38.66 -15.30
CA SER A 626 1.54 37.93 -14.84
C SER A 626 1.19 36.91 -13.77
N ALA A 627 0.30 37.26 -12.84
CA ALA A 627 -0.10 36.39 -11.76
C ALA A 627 -0.95 35.20 -12.25
N ILE A 628 -1.85 35.40 -13.22
CA ILE A 628 -2.65 34.31 -13.82
C ILE A 628 -1.74 33.36 -14.63
N ILE A 629 -0.81 33.89 -15.42
CA ILE A 629 0.18 33.09 -16.14
C ILE A 629 1.00 32.29 -15.15
N TYR A 630 1.50 32.93 -14.11
CA TYR A 630 2.26 32.24 -13.05
C TYR A 630 1.44 31.13 -12.42
N ASN A 631 0.15 31.32 -12.08
CA ASN A 631 -0.72 30.28 -11.53
C ASN A 631 -0.82 29.06 -12.45
N ALA A 632 -0.97 29.26 -13.75
CA ALA A 632 -1.00 28.16 -14.70
C ALA A 632 0.35 27.40 -14.74
N LEU A 633 1.45 28.13 -14.78
CA LEU A 633 2.81 27.55 -14.87
C LEU A 633 3.20 26.79 -13.57
N ILE A 634 2.85 27.32 -12.40
CA ILE A 634 3.20 26.66 -11.13
C ILE A 634 2.44 25.35 -10.94
N ILE A 635 1.18 25.26 -11.40
CA ILE A 635 0.45 23.99 -11.38
C ILE A 635 1.20 22.94 -12.22
N ILE A 636 1.64 23.30 -13.42
CA ILE A 636 2.43 22.42 -14.30
C ILE A 636 3.73 21.97 -13.63
N ALA A 637 4.45 22.92 -13.03
CA ALA A 637 5.73 22.63 -12.36
C ALA A 637 5.56 21.69 -11.14
N LEU A 638 4.42 21.73 -10.45
CA LEU A 638 4.15 20.90 -9.27
C LEU A 638 3.54 19.52 -9.60
N ILE A 639 3.03 19.28 -10.82
CA ILE A 639 2.51 17.96 -11.23
C ILE A 639 3.53 16.83 -11.00
N PRO A 640 4.80 16.92 -11.43
CA PRO A 640 5.76 15.87 -11.18
C PRO A 640 5.96 15.57 -9.68
N LEU A 641 5.92 16.61 -8.84
CA LEU A 641 6.04 16.47 -7.39
C LEU A 641 4.80 15.81 -6.79
N ALA A 642 3.61 16.16 -7.25
CA ALA A 642 2.35 15.54 -6.82
C ALA A 642 2.31 14.04 -7.19
N LEU A 643 2.75 13.68 -8.40
CA LEU A 643 2.71 12.31 -8.92
C LEU A 643 3.82 11.41 -8.35
N LYS A 644 5.05 11.92 -8.20
CA LYS A 644 6.19 11.15 -7.64
C LYS A 644 6.21 11.15 -6.12
N GLY A 645 5.59 12.14 -5.50
CA GLY A 645 5.68 12.41 -4.08
C GLY A 645 7.00 13.07 -3.67
N VAL A 646 6.95 13.72 -2.52
CA VAL A 646 8.15 14.27 -1.85
C VAL A 646 9.02 13.11 -1.37
N LYS A 647 10.33 13.23 -1.49
CA LYS A 647 11.26 12.19 -1.02
C LYS A 647 11.11 12.00 0.49
N TYR A 648 10.64 10.84 0.88
CA TYR A 648 10.54 10.46 2.28
C TYR A 648 11.94 10.29 2.90
N ARG A 649 12.09 10.73 4.16
CA ARG A 649 13.27 10.50 4.98
C ARG A 649 12.83 9.97 6.34
N GLU A 650 13.52 8.99 6.83
CA GLU A 650 13.29 8.33 8.13
C GLU A 650 13.84 9.22 9.25
N VAL A 651 13.12 10.29 9.57
CA VAL A 651 13.47 11.26 10.62
C VAL A 651 12.24 11.57 11.47
N ALA A 652 12.48 12.04 12.70
CA ALA A 652 11.39 12.43 13.60
C ALA A 652 10.47 13.49 12.96
N ALA A 653 9.17 13.40 13.25
CA ALA A 653 8.12 14.26 12.68
C ALA A 653 8.42 15.76 12.82
N GLY A 654 8.99 16.21 13.96
CA GLY A 654 9.35 17.61 14.16
C GLY A 654 10.43 18.13 13.22
N LYS A 655 11.47 17.33 12.90
CA LYS A 655 12.50 17.70 11.92
C LYS A 655 11.94 17.77 10.51
N LEU A 656 11.00 16.88 10.22
CA LEU A 656 10.32 16.83 8.93
C LEU A 656 9.45 18.08 8.72
N LEU A 657 8.66 18.44 9.74
CA LEU A 657 7.82 19.64 9.73
C LEU A 657 8.67 20.91 9.55
N SER A 658 9.73 21.08 10.34
CA SER A 658 10.62 22.23 10.23
C SER A 658 11.24 22.37 8.84
N ARG A 659 11.66 21.26 8.24
CA ARG A 659 12.19 21.25 6.89
C ARG A 659 11.13 21.58 5.84
N ASN A 660 9.92 21.04 5.97
CA ASN A 660 8.83 21.35 5.05
C ASN A 660 8.45 22.84 5.12
N LEU A 661 8.35 23.41 6.31
CA LEU A 661 8.12 24.84 6.48
C LEU A 661 9.25 25.67 5.86
N LEU A 662 10.50 25.26 6.04
CA LEU A 662 11.64 25.99 5.47
C LEU A 662 11.67 25.88 3.93
N VAL A 663 11.56 24.69 3.37
CA VAL A 663 11.70 24.49 1.92
C VAL A 663 10.45 24.93 1.16
N TYR A 664 9.28 24.46 1.60
CA TYR A 664 8.02 24.70 0.88
C TYR A 664 7.34 26.00 1.32
N GLY A 665 7.47 26.40 2.58
CA GLY A 665 6.96 27.67 3.10
C GLY A 665 7.74 28.85 2.52
N LEU A 666 9.04 28.91 2.76
CA LEU A 666 9.89 29.99 2.21
C LEU A 666 9.97 29.94 0.68
N GLY A 667 10.02 28.72 0.08
CA GLY A 667 9.98 28.56 -1.36
C GLY A 667 8.68 29.06 -1.96
N GLY A 668 7.54 28.75 -1.32
CA GLY A 668 6.21 29.26 -1.70
C GLY A 668 6.09 30.78 -1.59
N LEU A 669 6.66 31.37 -0.53
CA LEU A 669 6.72 32.84 -0.37
C LEU A 669 7.59 33.51 -1.47
N ALA A 670 8.76 32.99 -1.74
CA ALA A 670 9.71 33.59 -2.66
C ALA A 670 9.30 33.45 -4.14
N ALA A 671 8.68 32.32 -4.49
CA ALA A 671 8.37 32.00 -5.89
C ALA A 671 7.51 33.06 -6.61
N PRO A 672 6.39 33.58 -6.06
CA PRO A 672 5.62 34.62 -6.71
C PRO A 672 6.41 35.91 -6.94
N PHE A 673 7.19 36.35 -5.96
CA PHE A 673 8.00 37.57 -6.08
C PHE A 673 8.99 37.47 -7.24
N ILE A 674 9.60 36.31 -7.46
CA ILE A 674 10.57 36.10 -8.53
C ILE A 674 9.85 35.93 -9.87
N PHE A 675 8.93 34.99 -9.97
CA PHE A 675 8.37 34.57 -11.24
C PHE A 675 7.30 35.52 -11.77
N VAL A 676 6.46 36.12 -10.91
CA VAL A 676 5.48 37.11 -11.34
C VAL A 676 6.21 38.34 -11.90
N LYS A 677 7.30 38.81 -11.22
CA LYS A 677 8.13 39.89 -11.74
C LYS A 677 8.79 39.55 -13.05
N LEU A 678 9.33 38.34 -13.19
CA LEU A 678 9.94 37.91 -14.44
C LEU A 678 8.91 37.92 -15.59
N ILE A 679 7.71 37.43 -15.34
CA ILE A 679 6.62 37.42 -16.34
C ILE A 679 6.18 38.84 -16.67
N ASP A 680 6.08 39.74 -15.68
CA ASP A 680 5.77 41.16 -15.87
C ASP A 680 6.75 41.83 -16.84
N VAL A 681 8.03 41.64 -16.61
CA VAL A 681 9.10 42.17 -17.51
C VAL A 681 8.97 41.60 -18.93
N LEU A 682 8.67 40.28 -19.06
CA LEU A 682 8.50 39.67 -20.37
C LEU A 682 7.27 40.22 -21.12
N LEU A 683 6.15 40.42 -20.40
CA LEU A 683 4.91 41.01 -20.98
C LEU A 683 5.15 42.43 -21.48
N VAL A 684 5.87 43.26 -20.72
CA VAL A 684 6.24 44.62 -21.13
C VAL A 684 7.14 44.58 -22.32
N PHE A 685 8.16 43.70 -22.33
CA PHE A 685 9.11 43.58 -23.45
C PHE A 685 8.42 43.14 -24.76
N THR A 686 7.39 42.28 -24.66
CA THR A 686 6.63 41.85 -25.85
C THR A 686 5.54 42.82 -26.31
N GLY A 687 5.31 43.91 -25.58
CA GLY A 687 4.28 44.89 -25.89
C GLY A 687 2.84 44.38 -25.76
N LEU A 688 2.65 43.32 -24.98
CA LEU A 688 1.32 42.73 -24.71
C LEU A 688 0.54 43.50 -23.66
N VAL A 689 1.22 44.32 -22.84
CA VAL A 689 0.60 45.19 -21.80
C VAL A 689 1.26 46.53 -21.75
#